data_cc6cad7133fd99fab957afaa52ef75db
#
_entry.id   cc6cad7133fd99fab957afaa52ef75db
#
_cell.length_a   1.000
_cell.length_b   1.000
_cell.length_c   1.000
_cell.angle_alpha   90.00
_cell.angle_beta   90.00
_cell.angle_gamma   90.00
#
_symmetry.space_group_name_H-M   'P 1'
#
loop_
_entity.id
_entity.type
_entity.pdbx_description
1 polymer ?
#
loop_
_entity_poly.entity_id
_entity_poly.type
_entity_poly.pdbx_seq_one_letter_code
_entity_poly.pdbx_strand_id
1 'polypeptide(L)'
;MTQTQQIILRPHSLSSDPGVVAVRAGQTIRAMLLEASGGAELSPDISVRVGGYAVPAAYWDRLRPKPGTAIHVVRDSVAGGGDTWKQVLGAVILIVVAVWTGGAGAALGSAGGSVFGLTGAAGYAAVAAVSMVASLAVAALTAPSAPSSGGGGPEGRWNQLTGSQNSINPWGAIPFVIGESRFFPPHAAMPYGQVVGEASYQHCMFDLGHGDLDVSDIRIGDTPIGDYKGVQWEITKGDSLLYQDDVAELVVNSTMVAGDRVTRTSSPGIDAVGFEIVFGQGLFWVGTKGRPADLEARFSVRWRFAGTGAWQQVPANARRSGLRRVNGAEEVRTLNKNPFGVGISWDVPAGSQVEIEIQRQPINDTDTRNTYVQSATWTVLRSIKHTNPSTTGTNKLYVRIRANEQLTGALQTLSCMVRQKVRTYNRATGSWSAPQITLNPAWCTWWLMTQCPAVAKHVPLSRMDVESFADYAEWCDLHQLETRMVVDGATTMGELIRKVLSGALASPGHRDGRYSVVFDHGETLETATFTPMEITGFTVARAFTRIPHALKVQFKNPAADWQDDEVVVVRDGYSYRGVDARGNPSTLPQPTDFETLRVEQAMLPRQAWRMARYHFAQALFRPNIYSFNTDHAGLGTVRGDVIDVAHDVMDNGSQGWGRVIALTEGGPGGAAATLVLDETIDCPAGQLYGVQFRTSMGEKLLAYATPHSVRTDTFYLAELPSGISNGDAAVIGKRDAETVKLLVTGVRAAQDLGCGISCVA
;
A
#
# COMPACT_ATOMS: atom_id res chain seq x y z
N MET A 1 -39.56 29.27 6.83
CA MET A 1 -38.25 28.55 6.79
C MET A 1 -38.55 27.07 6.77
N THR A 2 -38.32 26.38 5.64
CA THR A 2 -38.51 24.94 5.52
C THR A 2 -37.42 24.25 6.31
N GLN A 3 -37.78 23.55 7.38
CA GLN A 3 -36.85 22.78 8.17
C GLN A 3 -36.28 21.64 7.28
N THR A 4 -34.97 21.48 7.24
CA THR A 4 -34.28 20.42 6.53
C THR A 4 -33.92 19.29 7.49
N GLN A 5 -33.95 18.04 6.96
CA GLN A 5 -33.58 16.80 7.65
C GLN A 5 -32.33 16.25 6.97
N GLN A 6 -31.41 15.70 7.76
CA GLN A 6 -30.20 15.08 7.21
C GLN A 6 -30.38 13.56 7.09
N ILE A 7 -30.08 13.03 5.93
CA ILE A 7 -29.95 11.60 5.68
C ILE A 7 -28.47 11.26 5.54
N ILE A 8 -28.01 10.33 6.34
CA ILE A 8 -26.63 9.81 6.34
C ILE A 8 -26.63 8.52 5.55
N LEU A 9 -26.03 8.56 4.37
CA LEU A 9 -25.93 7.43 3.46
C LEU A 9 -24.61 6.68 3.69
N ARG A 10 -24.68 5.39 3.98
CA ARG A 10 -23.50 4.52 4.08
C ARG A 10 -23.57 3.46 2.99
N PRO A 11 -22.57 3.36 2.10
CA PRO A 11 -22.53 2.38 1.02
C PRO A 11 -22.56 0.93 1.50
N HIS A 12 -22.07 0.68 2.72
CA HIS A 12 -22.17 -0.59 3.45
C HIS A 12 -21.99 -0.35 4.96
N SER A 13 -22.31 -1.34 5.76
CA SER A 13 -22.31 -1.26 7.25
C SER A 13 -20.96 -0.88 7.87
N LEU A 14 -19.84 -1.11 7.17
CA LEU A 14 -18.47 -0.87 7.62
C LEU A 14 -17.85 0.40 7.01
N SER A 15 -18.61 1.20 6.24
CA SER A 15 -18.09 2.42 5.64
C SER A 15 -17.85 3.49 6.70
N SER A 16 -16.63 4.00 6.77
CA SER A 16 -16.21 5.08 7.67
C SER A 16 -16.58 6.48 7.16
N ASP A 17 -16.89 6.61 5.86
CA ASP A 17 -17.14 7.90 5.20
C ASP A 17 -18.61 8.00 4.73
N PRO A 18 -19.49 8.60 5.54
CA PRO A 18 -20.90 8.71 5.21
C PRO A 18 -21.15 9.93 4.32
N GLY A 19 -21.86 9.72 3.21
CA GLY A 19 -22.47 10.80 2.46
C GLY A 19 -23.64 11.42 3.24
N VAL A 20 -23.74 12.74 3.33
CA VAL A 20 -24.86 13.43 3.99
C VAL A 20 -25.69 14.19 2.95
N VAL A 21 -26.99 13.89 2.88
CA VAL A 21 -27.93 14.55 2.00
C VAL A 21 -29.00 15.28 2.84
N ALA A 22 -29.25 16.53 2.53
CA ALA A 22 -30.31 17.32 3.19
C ALA A 22 -31.61 17.17 2.39
N VAL A 23 -32.70 16.76 3.05
CA VAL A 23 -34.04 16.60 2.50
C VAL A 23 -35.04 17.42 3.32
N ARG A 24 -36.25 17.59 2.80
CA ARG A 24 -37.31 18.34 3.54
C ARG A 24 -37.79 17.52 4.74
N ALA A 25 -37.86 18.18 5.90
CA ALA A 25 -38.40 17.57 7.10
C ALA A 25 -39.94 17.38 7.02
N GLY A 26 -40.47 16.41 7.79
CA GLY A 26 -41.91 16.17 7.89
C GLY A 26 -42.50 15.26 6.80
N GLN A 27 -41.68 14.76 5.88
CA GLN A 27 -42.08 13.77 4.89
C GLN A 27 -41.98 12.33 5.45
N THR A 28 -42.54 11.37 4.72
CA THR A 28 -42.37 9.93 5.02
C THR A 28 -40.95 9.48 4.68
N ILE A 29 -40.46 8.41 5.31
CA ILE A 29 -39.12 7.89 5.02
C ILE A 29 -38.95 7.58 3.54
N ARG A 30 -39.96 6.96 2.88
CA ARG A 30 -39.92 6.69 1.45
C ARG A 30 -39.80 7.95 0.61
N ALA A 31 -40.58 8.99 0.94
CA ALA A 31 -40.51 10.27 0.23
C ALA A 31 -39.15 10.95 0.39
N MET A 32 -38.57 10.89 1.60
CA MET A 32 -37.22 11.40 1.87
C MET A 32 -36.14 10.63 1.12
N LEU A 33 -36.26 9.30 1.02
CA LEU A 33 -35.33 8.47 0.26
C LEU A 33 -35.41 8.73 -1.24
N LEU A 34 -36.63 8.89 -1.77
CA LEU A 34 -36.84 9.26 -3.18
C LEU A 34 -36.33 10.66 -3.49
N GLU A 35 -36.52 11.63 -2.56
CA GLU A 35 -35.94 12.96 -2.70
C GLU A 35 -34.38 12.88 -2.66
N ALA A 36 -33.81 12.08 -1.76
CA ALA A 36 -32.37 11.87 -1.64
C ALA A 36 -31.78 11.13 -2.83
N SER A 37 -32.53 10.24 -3.50
CA SER A 37 -32.10 9.50 -4.70
C SER A 37 -32.40 10.23 -6.01
N GLY A 38 -32.96 11.45 -5.95
CA GLY A 38 -33.36 12.19 -7.15
C GLY A 38 -34.49 11.56 -7.93
N GLY A 39 -35.36 10.76 -7.27
CA GLY A 39 -36.48 10.06 -7.89
C GLY A 39 -36.14 8.69 -8.47
N ALA A 40 -34.92 8.19 -8.26
CA ALA A 40 -34.54 6.86 -8.70
C ALA A 40 -35.22 5.78 -7.85
N GLU A 41 -35.51 4.64 -8.45
CA GLU A 41 -36.12 3.49 -7.79
C GLU A 41 -35.22 2.98 -6.67
N LEU A 42 -35.79 2.77 -5.45
CA LEU A 42 -35.03 2.36 -4.28
C LEU A 42 -34.64 0.90 -4.40
N SER A 43 -33.36 0.60 -4.21
CA SER A 43 -32.86 -0.79 -4.18
C SER A 43 -33.50 -1.58 -3.03
N PRO A 44 -33.89 -2.86 -3.24
CA PRO A 44 -34.45 -3.71 -2.18
C PRO A 44 -33.45 -4.01 -1.05
N ASP A 45 -32.15 -3.80 -1.26
CA ASP A 45 -31.06 -4.20 -0.36
C ASP A 45 -30.68 -3.10 0.63
N ILE A 46 -31.51 -2.06 0.82
CA ILE A 46 -31.22 -1.00 1.75
C ILE A 46 -31.89 -1.22 3.08
N SER A 47 -31.16 -0.99 4.17
CA SER A 47 -31.71 -0.89 5.53
C SER A 47 -31.70 0.56 5.99
N VAL A 48 -32.78 0.95 6.66
CA VAL A 48 -32.95 2.30 7.18
C VAL A 48 -33.02 2.27 8.70
N ARG A 49 -32.24 3.13 9.34
CA ARG A 49 -32.27 3.34 10.79
C ARG A 49 -32.61 4.79 11.12
N VAL A 50 -33.54 4.98 12.04
CA VAL A 50 -33.98 6.29 12.51
C VAL A 50 -33.72 6.38 14.01
N GLY A 51 -32.86 7.31 14.43
CA GLY A 51 -32.46 7.46 15.83
C GLY A 51 -31.83 6.18 16.41
N GLY A 52 -31.11 5.38 15.56
CA GLY A 52 -30.48 4.12 15.95
C GLY A 52 -31.34 2.86 15.79
N TYR A 53 -32.67 2.99 15.62
CA TYR A 53 -33.60 1.85 15.48
C TYR A 53 -33.81 1.49 14.01
N ALA A 54 -33.71 0.20 13.66
CA ALA A 54 -33.98 -0.28 12.31
C ALA A 54 -35.48 -0.17 11.99
N VAL A 55 -35.81 0.37 10.81
CA VAL A 55 -37.19 0.55 10.35
C VAL A 55 -37.44 -0.36 9.14
N PRO A 56 -38.29 -1.41 9.28
CA PRO A 56 -38.64 -2.27 8.15
C PRO A 56 -39.29 -1.50 7.00
N ALA A 57 -39.05 -1.93 5.75
CA ALA A 57 -39.52 -1.27 4.52
C ALA A 57 -41.06 -1.08 4.49
N ALA A 58 -41.83 -2.00 5.10
CA ALA A 58 -43.28 -1.93 5.20
C ALA A 58 -43.80 -0.68 5.95
N TYR A 59 -42.97 -0.02 6.74
CA TYR A 59 -43.33 1.18 7.51
C TYR A 59 -42.83 2.48 6.87
N TRP A 60 -42.04 2.44 5.80
CA TRP A 60 -41.44 3.66 5.18
C TRP A 60 -42.47 4.63 4.63
N ASP A 61 -43.62 4.17 4.20
CA ASP A 61 -44.73 4.99 3.68
C ASP A 61 -45.54 5.67 4.79
N ARG A 62 -45.44 5.19 6.04
CA ARG A 62 -46.26 5.67 7.16
C ARG A 62 -45.49 6.48 8.18
N LEU A 63 -44.18 6.16 8.34
CA LEU A 63 -43.36 6.74 9.40
C LEU A 63 -42.76 8.09 8.93
N ARG A 64 -42.98 9.13 9.74
CA ARG A 64 -42.43 10.46 9.53
C ARG A 64 -41.49 10.80 10.69
N PRO A 65 -40.16 10.79 10.45
CA PRO A 65 -39.20 11.13 11.49
C PRO A 65 -39.36 12.54 12.00
N LYS A 66 -39.14 12.75 13.30
CA LYS A 66 -39.13 14.09 13.87
C LYS A 66 -37.96 14.92 13.29
N PRO A 67 -38.13 16.22 13.03
CA PRO A 67 -37.05 17.09 12.59
C PRO A 67 -35.84 16.98 13.53
N GLY A 68 -34.63 16.89 12.96
CA GLY A 68 -33.39 16.73 13.73
C GLY A 68 -33.03 15.30 14.12
N THR A 69 -33.84 14.28 13.83
CA THR A 69 -33.50 12.88 14.07
C THR A 69 -32.58 12.37 12.95
N ALA A 70 -31.42 11.82 13.27
CA ALA A 70 -30.52 11.25 12.28
C ALA A 70 -31.16 10.00 11.59
N ILE A 71 -31.18 10.02 10.26
CA ILE A 71 -31.64 8.91 9.43
C ILE A 71 -30.42 8.30 8.75
N HIS A 72 -30.10 7.07 9.11
CA HIS A 72 -29.02 6.32 8.51
C HIS A 72 -29.58 5.32 7.50
N VAL A 73 -29.06 5.39 6.28
CA VAL A 73 -29.36 4.45 5.20
C VAL A 73 -28.12 3.63 4.93
N VAL A 74 -28.20 2.32 5.09
CA VAL A 74 -27.10 1.38 4.90
C VAL A 74 -27.54 0.35 3.87
N ARG A 75 -26.70 0.01 2.94
CA ARG A 75 -26.92 -1.12 2.06
C ARG A 75 -26.46 -2.39 2.74
N ASP A 76 -27.34 -3.36 2.89
CA ASP A 76 -26.97 -4.70 3.35
C ASP A 76 -26.30 -5.43 2.18
N SER A 77 -25.01 -5.72 2.32
CA SER A 77 -24.23 -6.41 1.29
C SER A 77 -24.69 -7.86 1.18
N VAL A 78 -25.48 -8.17 0.18
CA VAL A 78 -25.62 -9.52 -0.32
C VAL A 78 -24.63 -9.71 -1.47
N ALA A 79 -23.89 -10.79 -1.41
CA ALA A 79 -22.89 -11.16 -2.39
C ALA A 79 -23.49 -11.23 -3.80
N GLY A 80 -22.90 -10.54 -4.75
CA GLY A 80 -23.13 -10.74 -6.18
C GLY A 80 -23.85 -9.58 -6.89
N GLY A 81 -23.09 -8.85 -7.71
CA GLY A 81 -23.63 -8.01 -8.75
C GLY A 81 -23.20 -6.56 -8.73
N GLY A 82 -22.28 -6.29 -9.60
CA GLY A 82 -22.06 -5.17 -10.51
C GLY A 82 -22.48 -3.75 -10.13
N ASP A 83 -21.57 -2.89 -10.28
CA ASP A 83 -21.49 -1.45 -10.68
C ASP A 83 -22.71 -0.50 -10.62
N THR A 84 -23.92 -0.95 -10.34
CA THR A 84 -25.14 -0.11 -10.28
C THR A 84 -25.10 0.95 -9.14
N TRP A 85 -24.39 0.70 -8.04
CA TRP A 85 -24.28 1.67 -6.97
C TRP A 85 -23.35 2.85 -7.31
N LYS A 86 -22.34 2.63 -8.15
CA LYS A 86 -21.47 3.71 -8.65
C LYS A 86 -22.24 4.66 -9.56
N GLN A 87 -23.19 4.14 -10.32
CA GLN A 87 -24.10 4.96 -11.13
C GLN A 87 -25.06 5.76 -10.24
N VAL A 88 -25.56 5.17 -9.16
CA VAL A 88 -26.42 5.86 -8.18
C VAL A 88 -25.62 6.89 -7.38
N LEU A 89 -24.41 6.58 -6.96
CA LEU A 89 -23.53 7.54 -6.27
C LEU A 89 -23.05 8.63 -7.25
N GLY A 90 -22.73 8.27 -8.50
CA GLY A 90 -22.45 9.21 -9.58
C GLY A 90 -23.64 10.14 -9.86
N ALA A 91 -24.85 9.61 -9.87
CA ALA A 91 -26.08 10.39 -10.02
C ALA A 91 -26.33 11.30 -8.81
N VAL A 92 -26.09 10.82 -7.58
CA VAL A 92 -26.23 11.64 -6.37
C VAL A 92 -25.15 12.73 -6.29
N ILE A 93 -23.90 12.44 -6.67
CA ILE A 93 -22.84 13.44 -6.75
C ILE A 93 -23.12 14.44 -7.87
N LEU A 94 -23.62 14.00 -9.03
CA LEU A 94 -24.08 14.88 -10.11
C LEU A 94 -25.26 15.74 -9.69
N ILE A 95 -26.20 15.21 -8.91
CA ILE A 95 -27.34 15.95 -8.37
C ILE A 95 -26.88 16.97 -7.31
N VAL A 96 -25.95 16.62 -6.43
CA VAL A 96 -25.38 17.56 -5.46
C VAL A 96 -24.58 18.66 -6.16
N VAL A 97 -23.80 18.33 -7.18
CA VAL A 97 -23.11 19.31 -8.03
C VAL A 97 -24.11 20.08 -8.89
N ALA A 98 -25.14 19.45 -9.43
CA ALA A 98 -26.21 20.12 -10.21
C ALA A 98 -27.14 20.97 -9.34
N VAL A 99 -27.42 20.58 -8.09
CA VAL A 99 -28.14 21.44 -7.13
C VAL A 99 -27.29 22.61 -6.67
N TRP A 100 -25.99 22.41 -6.52
CA TRP A 100 -25.04 23.48 -6.20
C TRP A 100 -24.74 24.42 -7.38
N THR A 101 -24.79 23.88 -8.63
CA THR A 101 -24.52 24.64 -9.87
C THR A 101 -25.76 24.86 -10.74
N GLY A 102 -26.80 24.04 -10.61
CA GLY A 102 -27.98 24.03 -11.47
C GLY A 102 -28.89 25.25 -11.28
N GLY A 103 -28.91 25.82 -10.08
CA GLY A 103 -29.50 27.13 -9.86
C GLY A 103 -28.75 28.26 -10.55
N ALA A 104 -27.44 28.13 -10.73
CA ALA A 104 -26.57 29.11 -11.37
C ALA A 104 -26.51 28.92 -12.90
N GLY A 105 -26.61 27.67 -13.41
CA GLY A 105 -26.61 27.37 -14.85
C GLY A 105 -27.91 27.81 -15.55
N ALA A 106 -29.05 27.66 -14.89
CA ALA A 106 -30.33 28.14 -15.38
C ALA A 106 -30.46 29.69 -15.36
N ALA A 107 -29.80 30.34 -14.40
CA ALA A 107 -29.77 31.81 -14.32
C ALA A 107 -28.86 32.49 -15.36
N LEU A 108 -27.89 31.76 -15.92
CA LEU A 108 -26.98 32.26 -16.96
C LEU A 108 -27.55 32.13 -18.37
N GLY A 109 -28.63 31.38 -18.56
CA GLY A 109 -29.40 31.31 -19.82
C GLY A 109 -30.29 32.55 -20.05
N SER A 110 -30.54 33.35 -19.01
CA SER A 110 -31.20 34.66 -19.10
C SER A 110 -30.18 35.77 -18.88
N ALA A 111 -30.06 36.67 -19.84
CA ALA A 111 -29.09 37.79 -19.77
C ALA A 111 -29.12 38.51 -18.44
N GLY A 112 -28.05 38.40 -17.61
CA GLY A 112 -27.84 39.18 -16.38
C GLY A 112 -27.53 38.43 -15.10
N GLY A 113 -27.43 37.09 -15.09
CA GLY A 113 -27.08 36.33 -13.89
C GLY A 113 -25.58 36.42 -13.50
N SER A 114 -25.30 36.46 -12.18
CA SER A 114 -23.93 36.43 -11.64
C SER A 114 -23.71 35.18 -10.81
N VAL A 115 -22.52 34.56 -10.95
CA VAL A 115 -22.08 33.41 -10.16
C VAL A 115 -20.79 33.80 -9.45
N PHE A 116 -20.73 33.68 -8.11
CA PHE A 116 -19.59 34.09 -7.29
C PHE A 116 -19.15 35.57 -7.49
N GLY A 117 -20.11 36.45 -7.80
CA GLY A 117 -19.82 37.87 -8.06
C GLY A 117 -19.21 38.16 -9.45
N LEU A 118 -19.14 37.16 -10.33
CA LEU A 118 -18.65 37.28 -11.71
C LEU A 118 -19.83 37.26 -12.67
N THR A 119 -19.83 38.16 -13.66
CA THR A 119 -20.85 38.29 -14.71
C THR A 119 -20.30 37.99 -16.08
N GLY A 120 -21.14 37.53 -17.01
CA GLY A 120 -20.77 37.33 -18.41
C GLY A 120 -19.76 36.18 -18.62
N ALA A 121 -18.78 36.38 -19.52
CA ALA A 121 -17.82 35.35 -19.95
C ALA A 121 -17.01 34.74 -18.79
N ALA A 122 -16.71 35.50 -17.73
CA ALA A 122 -16.01 35.00 -16.56
C ALA A 122 -16.87 34.05 -15.72
N GLY A 123 -18.17 34.29 -15.62
CA GLY A 123 -19.14 33.41 -14.97
C GLY A 123 -19.27 32.07 -15.73
N TYR A 124 -19.33 32.13 -17.05
CA TYR A 124 -19.35 30.91 -17.89
C TYR A 124 -18.06 30.09 -17.75
N ALA A 125 -16.89 30.74 -17.72
CA ALA A 125 -15.60 30.07 -17.51
C ALA A 125 -15.53 29.40 -16.14
N ALA A 126 -16.05 30.04 -15.08
CA ALA A 126 -16.09 29.45 -13.73
C ALA A 126 -17.02 28.24 -13.67
N VAL A 127 -18.20 28.30 -14.27
CA VAL A 127 -19.16 27.17 -14.36
C VAL A 127 -18.58 26.04 -15.21
N ALA A 128 -17.93 26.36 -16.35
CA ALA A 128 -17.27 25.36 -17.20
C ALA A 128 -16.11 24.68 -16.48
N ALA A 129 -15.30 25.42 -15.75
CA ALA A 129 -14.19 24.85 -14.94
C ALA A 129 -14.71 23.93 -13.84
N VAL A 130 -15.75 24.31 -13.10
CA VAL A 130 -16.36 23.49 -12.07
C VAL A 130 -17.03 22.24 -12.66
N SER A 131 -17.73 22.38 -13.80
CA SER A 131 -18.37 21.23 -14.46
C SER A 131 -17.34 20.30 -15.12
N MET A 132 -16.20 20.82 -15.59
CA MET A 132 -15.11 20.00 -16.13
C MET A 132 -14.40 19.21 -15.02
N VAL A 133 -14.12 19.81 -13.89
CA VAL A 133 -13.57 19.13 -12.70
C VAL A 133 -14.55 18.07 -12.19
N ALA A 134 -15.85 18.40 -12.13
CA ALA A 134 -16.89 17.44 -11.74
C ALA A 134 -17.04 16.29 -12.75
N SER A 135 -16.99 16.57 -14.06
CA SER A 135 -17.06 15.52 -15.09
C SER A 135 -15.83 14.64 -15.15
N LEU A 136 -14.62 15.18 -14.87
CA LEU A 136 -13.39 14.39 -14.73
C LEU A 136 -13.44 13.51 -13.48
N ALA A 137 -13.96 14.03 -12.36
CA ALA A 137 -14.16 13.25 -11.14
C ALA A 137 -15.20 12.14 -11.35
N VAL A 138 -16.29 12.41 -12.06
CA VAL A 138 -17.31 11.41 -12.43
C VAL A 138 -16.77 10.42 -13.47
N ALA A 139 -16.00 10.88 -14.47
CA ALA A 139 -15.36 9.99 -15.44
C ALA A 139 -14.33 9.07 -14.78
N ALA A 140 -13.57 9.57 -13.80
CA ALA A 140 -12.66 8.75 -13.00
C ALA A 140 -13.38 7.74 -12.09
N LEU A 141 -14.61 8.09 -11.63
CA LEU A 141 -15.45 7.23 -10.81
C LEU A 141 -16.32 6.26 -11.64
N THR A 142 -16.67 6.62 -12.89
CA THR A 142 -17.56 5.83 -13.77
C THR A 142 -16.82 5.14 -14.90
N ALA A 143 -15.52 5.36 -15.06
CA ALA A 143 -14.73 4.58 -16.02
C ALA A 143 -14.94 3.08 -15.72
N PRO A 144 -15.28 2.27 -16.73
CA PRO A 144 -15.43 0.84 -16.53
C PRO A 144 -14.11 0.33 -15.98
N SER A 145 -14.13 -0.13 -14.72
CA SER A 145 -13.03 -0.87 -14.16
C SER A 145 -12.82 -2.10 -15.03
N ALA A 146 -11.60 -2.30 -15.53
CA ALA A 146 -11.17 -3.61 -15.95
C ALA A 146 -11.61 -4.63 -14.89
N PRO A 147 -11.98 -5.87 -15.23
CA PRO A 147 -12.59 -6.80 -14.30
C PRO A 147 -11.76 -6.90 -13.04
N SER A 148 -12.28 -6.33 -11.94
CA SER A 148 -11.67 -6.37 -10.64
C SER A 148 -11.87 -7.75 -10.06
N SER A 149 -10.81 -8.51 -9.95
CA SER A 149 -10.76 -9.60 -8.99
C SER A 149 -10.92 -9.03 -7.58
N GLY A 150 -12.10 -9.14 -7.01
CA GLY A 150 -12.44 -9.22 -5.59
C GLY A 150 -12.05 -8.06 -4.68
N GLY A 151 -13.10 -7.52 -4.07
CA GLY A 151 -13.18 -6.43 -3.15
C GLY A 151 -12.25 -6.40 -1.94
N GLY A 152 -11.90 -5.19 -1.56
CA GLY A 152 -11.32 -4.82 -0.28
C GLY A 152 -11.55 -3.33 -0.06
N GLY A 153 -12.00 -2.95 1.14
CA GLY A 153 -12.30 -1.58 1.54
C GLY A 153 -11.07 -0.66 1.55
N PRO A 154 -11.23 0.63 1.93
CA PRO A 154 -10.20 1.67 1.82
C PRO A 154 -9.09 1.58 2.87
N GLU A 155 -8.73 0.39 3.32
CA GLU A 155 -7.53 0.17 4.11
C GLU A 155 -6.37 -0.03 3.14
N GLY A 156 -5.41 0.91 3.18
CA GLY A 156 -4.12 0.95 2.52
C GLY A 156 -3.93 -0.01 1.34
N ARG A 157 -3.99 0.51 0.13
CA ARG A 157 -3.73 -0.25 -1.11
C ARG A 157 -2.27 -0.71 -1.16
N TRP A 158 -1.95 -1.70 -0.34
CA TRP A 158 -0.64 -2.34 -0.33
C TRP A 158 -0.62 -3.37 -1.46
N ASN A 159 0.32 -3.24 -2.40
CA ASN A 159 0.55 -4.17 -3.51
C ASN A 159 -0.66 -4.45 -4.42
N GLN A 160 -1.65 -3.57 -4.48
CA GLN A 160 -2.59 -3.65 -5.58
C GLN A 160 -1.89 -3.13 -6.84
N LEU A 161 -1.44 -4.05 -7.67
CA LEU A 161 -1.31 -3.80 -9.10
C LEU A 161 -2.73 -3.61 -9.63
N THR A 162 -3.37 -2.52 -9.24
CA THR A 162 -4.65 -2.14 -9.83
C THR A 162 -4.37 -1.75 -11.25
N GLY A 163 -5.00 -2.50 -12.13
CA GLY A 163 -4.87 -2.36 -13.57
C GLY A 163 -4.67 -0.93 -14.00
N SER A 164 -3.51 -0.69 -14.48
CA SER A 164 -3.24 -0.17 -15.79
C SER A 164 -3.30 1.33 -16.03
N GLN A 165 -3.20 2.21 -15.05
CA GLN A 165 -2.84 3.60 -15.34
C GLN A 165 -1.88 4.12 -14.25
N ASN A 166 -0.74 4.68 -14.67
CA ASN A 166 0.15 5.36 -13.76
C ASN A 166 -0.61 6.51 -13.11
N SER A 167 -0.66 6.53 -11.78
CA SER A 167 -1.45 7.51 -11.05
C SER A 167 -0.81 8.89 -11.06
N ILE A 168 -1.62 9.93 -11.08
CA ILE A 168 -1.20 11.31 -10.81
C ILE A 168 -1.75 11.66 -9.44
N ASN A 169 -0.87 11.76 -8.44
CA ASN A 169 -1.27 12.09 -7.07
C ASN A 169 -0.29 13.13 -6.48
N PRO A 170 -0.50 14.43 -6.72
CA PRO A 170 0.40 15.50 -6.31
C PRO A 170 0.66 15.57 -4.80
N TRP A 171 -0.24 15.02 -3.98
CA TRP A 171 -0.19 15.06 -2.52
C TRP A 171 -0.08 13.68 -1.90
N GLY A 172 0.14 12.65 -2.72
CA GLY A 172 0.30 11.27 -2.28
C GLY A 172 1.65 11.03 -1.61
N ALA A 173 1.73 9.91 -0.87
CA ALA A 173 3.00 9.42 -0.36
C ALA A 173 3.89 8.99 -1.54
N ILE A 174 5.18 9.30 -1.46
CA ILE A 174 6.16 8.79 -2.42
C ILE A 174 6.34 7.30 -2.13
N PRO A 175 6.06 6.42 -3.10
CA PRO A 175 6.17 4.99 -2.89
C PRO A 175 7.63 4.54 -2.80
N PHE A 176 7.87 3.40 -2.16
CA PHE A 176 9.17 2.73 -2.19
C PHE A 176 9.00 1.21 -2.15
N VAL A 177 10.03 0.50 -2.59
CA VAL A 177 10.03 -0.96 -2.70
C VAL A 177 10.89 -1.56 -1.60
N ILE A 178 10.40 -2.64 -0.98
CA ILE A 178 11.17 -3.50 -0.06
C ILE A 178 11.39 -4.82 -0.77
N GLY A 179 12.66 -5.24 -0.89
CA GLY A 179 13.05 -6.40 -1.70
C GLY A 179 12.95 -6.11 -3.20
N GLU A 180 12.04 -6.74 -3.89
CA GLU A 180 11.76 -6.49 -5.32
C GLU A 180 10.26 -6.41 -5.60
N SER A 181 9.89 -5.68 -6.66
CA SER A 181 8.51 -5.68 -7.16
C SER A 181 8.45 -5.25 -8.61
N ARG A 182 7.47 -5.80 -9.36
CA ARG A 182 6.93 -5.13 -10.55
C ARG A 182 6.16 -3.92 -10.06
N PHE A 183 6.66 -2.76 -10.42
CA PHE A 183 6.18 -1.49 -9.91
C PHE A 183 5.57 -0.66 -11.03
N PHE A 184 4.44 0.00 -10.73
CA PHE A 184 3.77 0.95 -11.61
C PHE A 184 3.97 2.35 -11.01
N PRO A 185 5.04 3.04 -11.38
CA PRO A 185 5.41 4.28 -10.73
C PRO A 185 4.37 5.38 -11.00
N PRO A 186 4.03 6.20 -9.99
CA PRO A 186 3.19 7.38 -10.20
C PRO A 186 3.95 8.43 -11.02
N HIS A 187 3.20 9.33 -11.66
CA HIS A 187 3.79 10.50 -12.28
C HIS A 187 4.40 11.42 -11.22
N ALA A 188 5.66 11.79 -11.41
CA ALA A 188 6.37 12.75 -10.56
C ALA A 188 6.10 14.20 -10.98
N ALA A 189 5.75 14.42 -12.24
CA ALA A 189 5.30 15.69 -12.79
C ALA A 189 4.22 15.46 -13.84
N MET A 190 3.45 16.49 -14.16
CA MET A 190 2.43 16.42 -15.20
C MET A 190 3.07 16.09 -16.54
N PRO A 191 2.59 15.05 -17.24
CA PRO A 191 3.06 14.78 -18.58
C PRO A 191 2.62 15.91 -19.52
N TYR A 192 3.46 16.23 -20.50
CA TYR A 192 3.11 17.24 -21.50
C TYR A 192 3.45 16.76 -22.92
N GLY A 193 2.69 17.26 -23.89
CA GLY A 193 2.88 17.00 -25.30
C GLY A 193 3.68 18.10 -25.99
N GLN A 194 4.47 17.77 -27.00
CA GLN A 194 5.19 18.72 -27.84
C GLN A 194 5.08 18.27 -29.29
N VAL A 195 4.63 19.17 -30.17
CA VAL A 195 4.62 18.90 -31.60
C VAL A 195 5.75 19.71 -32.26
N VAL A 196 6.58 19.01 -33.03
CA VAL A 196 7.70 19.61 -33.79
C VAL A 196 7.57 19.15 -35.24
N GLY A 197 7.09 20.04 -36.11
CA GLY A 197 6.74 19.69 -37.48
C GLY A 197 5.64 18.65 -37.53
N GLU A 198 5.90 17.52 -38.17
CA GLU A 198 4.96 16.37 -38.23
C GLU A 198 5.13 15.38 -37.07
N ALA A 199 6.11 15.57 -36.22
CA ALA A 199 6.38 14.69 -35.09
C ALA A 199 5.73 15.21 -33.81
N SER A 200 4.97 14.35 -33.13
CA SER A 200 4.42 14.59 -31.80
C SER A 200 5.23 13.80 -30.77
N TYR A 201 5.61 14.47 -29.70
CA TYR A 201 6.35 13.88 -28.59
C TYR A 201 5.53 14.02 -27.32
N GLN A 202 5.57 13.00 -26.48
CA GLN A 202 5.05 13.02 -25.12
C GLN A 202 6.22 12.90 -24.13
N HIS A 203 6.25 13.79 -23.16
CA HIS A 203 7.24 13.83 -22.09
C HIS A 203 6.57 13.39 -20.79
N CYS A 204 7.15 12.38 -20.13
CA CYS A 204 6.65 11.83 -18.88
C CYS A 204 7.79 11.71 -17.87
N MET A 205 7.48 11.97 -16.61
CA MET A 205 8.37 11.73 -15.50
C MET A 205 7.66 10.91 -14.44
N PHE A 206 8.26 9.81 -14.02
CA PHE A 206 7.74 8.89 -13.04
C PHE A 206 8.62 8.85 -11.79
N ASP A 207 8.01 8.67 -10.62
CA ASP A 207 8.72 8.51 -9.35
C ASP A 207 8.93 7.03 -9.04
N LEU A 208 10.18 6.60 -9.00
CA LEU A 208 10.57 5.24 -8.64
C LEU A 208 10.77 5.04 -7.13
N GLY A 209 10.70 6.14 -6.37
CA GLY A 209 10.83 6.10 -4.91
C GLY A 209 12.25 6.24 -4.38
N HIS A 210 12.34 6.02 -3.08
CA HIS A 210 13.57 6.19 -2.31
C HIS A 210 14.49 4.96 -2.37
N GLY A 211 15.76 5.18 -2.07
CA GLY A 211 16.75 4.12 -1.85
C GLY A 211 17.80 4.01 -2.95
N ASP A 212 18.64 2.99 -2.85
CA ASP A 212 19.56 2.58 -3.91
C ASP A 212 18.91 1.45 -4.71
N LEU A 213 18.40 1.81 -5.90
CA LEU A 213 17.55 0.94 -6.70
C LEU A 213 18.30 0.35 -7.89
N ASP A 214 18.03 -0.92 -8.16
CA ASP A 214 18.26 -1.55 -9.44
C ASP A 214 16.93 -1.59 -10.20
N VAL A 215 16.91 -1.00 -11.39
CA VAL A 215 15.69 -0.89 -12.20
C VAL A 215 15.92 -1.58 -13.53
N SER A 216 15.03 -2.48 -13.87
CA SER A 216 15.14 -3.30 -15.08
C SER A 216 13.75 -3.60 -15.65
N ASP A 217 13.69 -4.26 -16.80
CA ASP A 217 12.47 -4.73 -17.45
C ASP A 217 11.36 -3.66 -17.46
N ILE A 218 11.69 -2.48 -18.03
CA ILE A 218 10.74 -1.38 -18.21
C ILE A 218 9.83 -1.75 -19.38
N ARG A 219 8.51 -1.71 -19.15
CA ARG A 219 7.50 -2.04 -20.14
C ARG A 219 6.47 -0.94 -20.29
N ILE A 220 5.93 -0.81 -21.49
CA ILE A 220 4.73 -0.04 -21.81
C ILE A 220 3.64 -1.06 -22.17
N GLY A 221 2.61 -1.18 -21.35
CA GLY A 221 1.74 -2.35 -21.38
C GLY A 221 2.56 -3.62 -21.08
N ASP A 222 2.46 -4.62 -21.94
CA ASP A 222 3.21 -5.88 -21.80
C ASP A 222 4.52 -5.90 -22.63
N THR A 223 4.79 -4.84 -23.41
CA THR A 223 5.91 -4.79 -24.35
C THR A 223 7.12 -4.08 -23.73
N PRO A 224 8.33 -4.64 -23.80
CA PRO A 224 9.55 -3.99 -23.35
C PRO A 224 9.76 -2.63 -24.02
N ILE A 225 10.17 -1.63 -23.25
CA ILE A 225 10.35 -0.24 -23.75
C ILE A 225 11.35 -0.15 -24.91
N GLY A 226 12.34 -1.03 -24.93
CA GLY A 226 13.36 -1.11 -25.99
C GLY A 226 12.84 -1.57 -27.36
N ASP A 227 11.67 -2.21 -27.42
CA ASP A 227 11.05 -2.70 -28.66
C ASP A 227 10.25 -1.60 -29.37
N TYR A 228 10.03 -0.46 -28.73
CA TYR A 228 9.36 0.68 -29.34
C TYR A 228 10.33 1.60 -30.06
N LYS A 229 10.02 1.92 -31.30
CA LYS A 229 10.77 2.94 -32.06
C LYS A 229 10.40 4.35 -31.57
N GLY A 230 11.43 5.19 -31.41
CA GLY A 230 11.21 6.60 -31.05
C GLY A 230 10.91 6.85 -29.58
N VAL A 231 11.16 5.87 -28.70
CA VAL A 231 11.14 6.05 -27.25
C VAL A 231 12.55 6.24 -26.73
N GLN A 232 12.73 7.25 -25.89
CA GLN A 232 13.96 7.52 -25.15
C GLN A 232 13.63 7.54 -23.67
N TRP A 233 14.50 6.99 -22.85
CA TRP A 233 14.30 6.93 -21.41
C TRP A 233 15.63 7.08 -20.65
N GLU A 234 15.53 7.53 -19.42
CA GLU A 234 16.65 7.77 -18.52
C GLU A 234 16.22 7.55 -17.08
N ILE A 235 17.09 6.96 -16.26
CA ILE A 235 16.89 6.80 -14.81
C ILE A 235 17.96 7.60 -14.09
N THR A 236 17.55 8.51 -13.22
CA THR A 236 18.47 9.35 -12.45
C THR A 236 17.89 9.76 -11.09
N LYS A 237 18.78 10.10 -10.17
CA LYS A 237 18.43 10.80 -8.90
C LYS A 237 18.62 12.32 -8.99
N GLY A 238 19.21 12.77 -10.07
CA GLY A 238 19.54 14.16 -10.31
C GLY A 238 18.81 14.74 -11.50
N ASP A 239 19.48 15.67 -12.15
CA ASP A 239 18.98 16.35 -13.35
C ASP A 239 18.85 15.37 -14.51
N SER A 240 17.78 15.51 -15.28
CA SER A 240 17.53 14.73 -16.49
C SER A 240 17.96 15.51 -17.74
N LEU A 241 18.50 14.82 -18.73
CA LEU A 241 18.72 15.35 -20.06
C LEU A 241 17.45 15.34 -20.92
N LEU A 242 16.48 14.50 -20.58
CA LEU A 242 15.22 14.34 -21.33
C LEU A 242 14.09 15.23 -20.81
N TYR A 243 14.14 15.65 -19.55
CA TYR A 243 13.10 16.44 -18.89
C TYR A 243 13.75 17.56 -18.06
N GLN A 244 13.97 18.68 -18.70
CA GLN A 244 14.75 19.80 -18.12
C GLN A 244 13.88 20.91 -17.52
N ASP A 245 12.59 20.97 -17.89
CA ASP A 245 11.68 22.04 -17.52
C ASP A 245 10.42 21.48 -16.87
N ASP A 246 9.87 22.18 -15.89
CA ASP A 246 8.53 21.96 -15.40
C ASP A 246 7.54 22.72 -16.29
N VAL A 247 6.69 21.99 -17.01
CA VAL A 247 5.78 22.53 -18.01
C VAL A 247 4.32 22.33 -17.59
N ALA A 248 3.61 23.44 -17.37
CA ALA A 248 2.17 23.42 -17.19
C ALA A 248 1.49 23.81 -18.52
N GLU A 249 0.62 22.96 -19.03
CA GLU A 249 -0.13 23.16 -20.27
C GLU A 249 -1.53 23.69 -19.98
N LEU A 250 -1.87 24.81 -20.63
CA LEU A 250 -3.25 25.29 -20.74
C LEU A 250 -3.80 24.91 -22.11
N VAL A 251 -4.74 23.99 -22.13
CA VAL A 251 -5.44 23.59 -23.36
C VAL A 251 -6.30 24.74 -23.83
N VAL A 252 -6.02 25.27 -25.01
CA VAL A 252 -6.71 26.42 -25.62
C VAL A 252 -7.75 25.97 -26.62
N ASN A 253 -7.42 25.05 -27.49
CA ASN A 253 -8.27 24.47 -28.57
C ASN A 253 -9.12 25.51 -29.30
N SER A 254 -8.56 26.67 -29.63
CA SER A 254 -9.25 27.77 -30.31
C SER A 254 -8.94 27.72 -31.80
N THR A 255 -9.95 27.50 -32.63
CA THR A 255 -9.81 27.65 -34.08
C THR A 255 -9.52 29.11 -34.40
N MET A 256 -8.50 29.35 -35.19
CA MET A 256 -8.01 30.69 -35.51
C MET A 256 -8.66 31.17 -36.82
N VAL A 257 -9.65 32.02 -36.69
CA VAL A 257 -10.26 32.68 -37.86
C VAL A 257 -9.40 33.87 -38.26
N ALA A 258 -9.31 34.15 -39.59
CA ALA A 258 -8.56 35.27 -40.09
C ALA A 258 -9.14 36.61 -39.60
N GLY A 259 -8.29 37.44 -38.99
CA GLY A 259 -8.69 38.70 -38.39
C GLY A 259 -9.00 38.66 -36.89
N ASP A 260 -9.42 37.51 -36.36
CA ASP A 260 -9.76 37.39 -34.97
C ASP A 260 -8.50 37.35 -34.07
N ARG A 261 -8.65 37.91 -32.88
CA ARG A 261 -7.61 37.92 -31.84
C ARG A 261 -7.98 37.02 -30.72
N VAL A 262 -7.06 36.11 -30.37
CA VAL A 262 -7.23 35.21 -29.25
C VAL A 262 -6.15 35.54 -28.21
N THR A 263 -6.58 35.82 -26.97
CA THR A 263 -5.69 36.13 -25.86
C THR A 263 -5.81 35.07 -24.78
N ARG A 264 -4.65 34.63 -24.24
CA ARG A 264 -4.58 33.70 -23.10
C ARG A 264 -3.47 34.13 -22.15
N THR A 265 -3.66 33.80 -20.87
CA THR A 265 -2.74 34.14 -19.78
C THR A 265 -2.03 32.89 -19.29
N SER A 266 -0.72 32.96 -19.09
CA SER A 266 0.09 31.88 -18.52
C SER A 266 -0.21 31.66 -17.03
N SER A 267 0.27 30.55 -16.49
CA SER A 267 0.38 30.38 -15.03
C SER A 267 1.29 31.48 -14.44
N PRO A 268 1.15 31.85 -13.17
CA PRO A 268 2.07 32.74 -12.50
C PRO A 268 3.42 32.04 -12.20
N GLY A 269 4.48 32.83 -12.04
CA GLY A 269 5.77 32.34 -11.58
C GLY A 269 6.56 31.55 -12.62
N ILE A 270 6.42 31.90 -13.92
CA ILE A 270 7.13 31.25 -15.03
C ILE A 270 8.45 31.90 -15.35
N ASP A 271 9.33 31.15 -16.02
CA ASP A 271 10.63 31.61 -16.55
C ASP A 271 10.66 31.67 -18.09
N ALA A 272 9.76 30.91 -18.72
CA ALA A 272 9.56 30.94 -20.16
C ALA A 272 8.12 30.64 -20.52
N VAL A 273 7.72 30.99 -21.72
CA VAL A 273 6.37 30.71 -22.24
C VAL A 273 6.47 30.20 -23.68
N GLY A 274 5.52 29.36 -24.04
CA GLY A 274 5.41 28.85 -25.41
C GLY A 274 3.98 28.60 -25.82
N PHE A 275 3.74 28.53 -27.10
CA PHE A 275 2.43 28.12 -27.65
C PHE A 275 2.61 27.22 -28.87
N GLU A 276 1.53 26.56 -29.24
CA GLU A 276 1.50 25.64 -30.37
C GLU A 276 0.23 25.82 -31.19
N ILE A 277 0.40 25.86 -32.50
CA ILE A 277 -0.67 25.93 -33.49
C ILE A 277 -0.60 24.68 -34.35
N VAL A 278 -1.74 23.98 -34.50
CA VAL A 278 -1.85 22.74 -35.29
C VAL A 278 -2.72 22.99 -36.53
N PHE A 279 -2.24 22.52 -37.64
CA PHE A 279 -2.96 22.43 -38.90
C PHE A 279 -3.47 21.00 -39.08
N GLY A 280 -4.68 20.70 -38.61
CA GLY A 280 -5.21 19.35 -38.54
C GLY A 280 -5.51 18.70 -39.90
N GLN A 281 -5.61 19.49 -40.96
CA GLN A 281 -5.85 19.02 -42.33
C GLN A 281 -4.67 19.36 -43.27
N GLY A 282 -3.55 19.82 -42.70
CA GLY A 282 -2.45 20.32 -43.47
C GLY A 282 -2.58 21.81 -43.89
N LEU A 283 -1.64 22.29 -44.70
CA LEU A 283 -1.60 23.64 -45.21
C LEU A 283 -1.21 23.60 -46.69
N PHE A 284 -2.16 23.84 -47.59
CA PHE A 284 -1.96 23.87 -49.03
C PHE A 284 -3.19 24.46 -49.73
N TRP A 285 -3.05 24.78 -51.00
CA TRP A 285 -4.19 25.15 -51.85
C TRP A 285 -4.22 24.30 -53.12
N VAL A 286 -5.38 24.18 -53.72
CA VAL A 286 -5.59 23.43 -54.94
C VAL A 286 -6.25 24.35 -55.94
N GLY A 287 -5.60 24.57 -57.07
CA GLY A 287 -6.13 25.36 -58.15
C GLY A 287 -7.09 24.58 -59.08
N THR A 288 -7.67 25.27 -60.04
CA THR A 288 -8.64 24.72 -61.01
C THR A 288 -8.15 23.50 -61.80
N LYS A 289 -6.81 23.33 -61.91
CA LYS A 289 -6.19 22.15 -62.57
C LYS A 289 -5.99 20.94 -61.61
N GLY A 290 -6.46 21.02 -60.39
CA GLY A 290 -6.36 19.94 -59.39
C GLY A 290 -4.95 19.69 -58.83
N ARG A 291 -3.96 20.49 -59.15
CA ARG A 291 -2.61 20.35 -58.60
C ARG A 291 -2.49 21.14 -57.31
N PRO A 292 -2.05 20.49 -56.21
CA PRO A 292 -1.78 21.20 -54.95
C PRO A 292 -0.51 22.05 -55.05
N ALA A 293 -0.52 23.18 -54.35
CA ALA A 293 0.61 24.07 -54.23
C ALA A 293 0.78 24.56 -52.76
N ASP A 294 1.93 25.16 -52.50
CA ASP A 294 2.26 25.70 -51.20
C ASP A 294 1.35 26.86 -50.79
N LEU A 295 0.98 26.87 -49.52
CA LEU A 295 0.18 27.93 -48.93
C LEU A 295 0.94 28.56 -47.77
N GLU A 296 0.70 29.86 -47.61
CA GLU A 296 1.30 30.63 -46.52
C GLU A 296 0.22 30.93 -45.48
N ALA A 297 0.59 30.76 -44.19
CA ALA A 297 -0.18 31.27 -43.07
C ALA A 297 0.68 32.18 -42.19
N ARG A 298 0.15 33.35 -41.84
CA ARG A 298 0.81 34.34 -41.03
C ARG A 298 0.06 34.62 -39.75
N PHE A 299 0.82 34.81 -38.67
CA PHE A 299 0.31 35.09 -37.33
C PHE A 299 1.01 36.35 -36.78
N SER A 300 0.22 37.32 -36.35
CA SER A 300 0.72 38.42 -35.53
C SER A 300 0.67 37.95 -34.08
N VAL A 301 1.81 37.85 -33.45
CA VAL A 301 1.96 37.41 -32.06
C VAL A 301 2.52 38.55 -31.23
N ARG A 302 1.85 38.89 -30.15
CA ARG A 302 2.31 39.86 -29.17
C ARG A 302 2.07 39.38 -27.76
N TRP A 303 2.86 39.86 -26.83
CA TRP A 303 2.79 39.47 -25.44
C TRP A 303 2.96 40.66 -24.50
N ARG A 304 2.51 40.54 -23.26
CA ARG A 304 2.72 41.51 -22.19
C ARG A 304 2.74 40.85 -20.83
N PHE A 305 3.22 41.52 -19.79
CA PHE A 305 3.00 41.08 -18.42
C PHE A 305 1.54 41.16 -18.08
N ALA A 306 0.99 40.14 -17.34
CA ALA A 306 -0.41 40.04 -17.04
C ALA A 306 -0.91 41.27 -16.22
N GLY A 307 -2.02 41.83 -16.69
CA GLY A 307 -2.67 42.97 -16.04
C GLY A 307 -2.00 44.32 -16.17
N THR A 308 -0.76 44.39 -16.66
CA THR A 308 0.00 45.66 -16.80
C THR A 308 0.97 45.61 -17.97
N GLY A 309 1.23 46.76 -18.57
CA GLY A 309 2.27 46.91 -19.58
C GLY A 309 1.79 47.00 -21.03
N ALA A 310 2.65 47.57 -21.87
CA ALA A 310 2.42 47.64 -23.30
C ALA A 310 2.67 46.31 -23.99
N TRP A 311 1.91 46.03 -25.03
CA TRP A 311 2.12 44.86 -25.87
C TRP A 311 3.48 44.90 -26.56
N GLN A 312 4.24 43.85 -26.42
CA GLN A 312 5.57 43.64 -26.97
C GLN A 312 5.53 42.62 -28.09
N GLN A 313 6.48 42.68 -28.99
CA GLN A 313 6.71 41.69 -30.02
C GLN A 313 7.45 40.48 -29.45
N VAL A 314 7.23 39.28 -30.00
CA VAL A 314 8.01 38.09 -29.69
C VAL A 314 9.51 38.41 -29.84
N PRO A 315 10.35 38.03 -28.87
CA PRO A 315 11.79 38.29 -28.96
C PRO A 315 12.44 37.67 -30.20
N ALA A 316 13.50 38.31 -30.71
CA ALA A 316 14.20 37.81 -31.90
C ALA A 316 14.85 36.45 -31.68
N ASN A 317 15.35 36.21 -30.45
CA ASN A 317 15.96 34.95 -30.00
C ASN A 317 14.95 33.84 -29.61
N ALA A 318 13.64 34.08 -29.79
CA ALA A 318 12.64 33.06 -29.53
C ALA A 318 12.90 31.80 -30.37
N ARG A 319 12.70 30.63 -29.72
CA ARG A 319 12.85 29.32 -30.35
C ARG A 319 11.61 29.02 -31.19
N ARG A 320 11.79 28.90 -32.51
CA ARG A 320 10.72 28.67 -33.48
C ARG A 320 10.76 27.25 -34.02
N SER A 321 9.64 26.56 -33.98
CA SER A 321 9.45 25.23 -34.58
C SER A 321 8.49 25.38 -35.77
N GLY A 322 8.95 25.18 -36.99
CA GLY A 322 8.14 25.27 -38.19
C GLY A 322 7.69 26.68 -38.58
N LEU A 323 8.09 27.71 -37.85
CA LEU A 323 7.77 29.09 -38.10
C LEU A 323 9.05 29.91 -38.43
N ARG A 324 8.90 30.94 -39.24
CA ARG A 324 9.94 31.95 -39.51
C ARG A 324 9.36 33.33 -39.30
N ARG A 325 10.18 34.27 -38.90
CA ARG A 325 9.76 35.66 -38.75
C ARG A 325 9.96 36.43 -40.08
N VAL A 326 8.87 36.99 -40.58
CA VAL A 326 8.84 37.76 -41.81
C VAL A 326 8.06 39.06 -41.58
N ASN A 327 8.69 40.21 -41.77
CA ASN A 327 8.06 41.52 -41.59
C ASN A 327 7.31 41.72 -40.27
N GLY A 328 7.85 41.17 -39.18
CA GLY A 328 7.23 41.26 -37.84
C GLY A 328 6.12 40.24 -37.54
N ALA A 329 5.72 39.44 -38.53
CA ALA A 329 4.78 38.33 -38.34
C ALA A 329 5.51 37.00 -38.29
N GLU A 330 4.91 36.01 -37.63
CA GLU A 330 5.36 34.61 -37.62
C GLU A 330 4.69 33.89 -38.79
N GLU A 331 5.45 33.32 -39.69
CA GLU A 331 5.00 32.76 -40.95
C GLU A 331 5.37 31.28 -41.07
N VAL A 332 4.44 30.51 -41.58
CA VAL A 332 4.68 29.16 -42.10
C VAL A 332 4.22 29.11 -43.57
N ARG A 333 5.07 28.58 -44.45
CA ARG A 333 4.79 28.37 -45.85
C ARG A 333 5.17 26.94 -46.24
N THR A 334 4.23 26.16 -46.66
CA THR A 334 4.45 24.75 -47.00
C THR A 334 3.39 24.21 -47.94
N LEU A 335 3.73 23.12 -48.62
CA LEU A 335 2.80 22.20 -49.25
C LEU A 335 2.76 20.95 -48.41
N ASN A 336 2.00 20.94 -47.33
CA ASN A 336 1.84 19.78 -46.49
C ASN A 336 0.38 19.37 -46.41
N LYS A 337 0.08 18.13 -46.79
CA LYS A 337 -1.26 17.53 -46.77
C LYS A 337 -1.55 16.76 -45.50
N ASN A 338 -0.54 16.52 -44.68
CA ASN A 338 -0.66 15.81 -43.42
C ASN A 338 -0.90 16.79 -42.26
N PRO A 339 -1.53 16.37 -41.17
CA PRO A 339 -1.54 17.15 -39.93
C PRO A 339 -0.10 17.48 -39.46
N PHE A 340 0.12 18.74 -39.07
CA PHE A 340 1.40 19.16 -38.49
C PHE A 340 1.22 20.33 -37.53
N GLY A 341 2.18 20.52 -36.64
CA GLY A 341 2.19 21.60 -35.67
C GLY A 341 3.38 22.55 -35.85
N VAL A 342 3.15 23.79 -35.48
CA VAL A 342 4.15 24.84 -35.41
C VAL A 342 4.09 25.55 -34.07
N GLY A 343 5.20 26.02 -33.54
CA GLY A 343 5.22 26.64 -32.22
C GLY A 343 6.35 27.63 -32.02
N ILE A 344 6.22 28.42 -30.97
CA ILE A 344 7.24 29.36 -30.51
C ILE A 344 7.36 29.25 -28.99
N SER A 345 8.58 29.36 -28.48
CA SER A 345 8.85 29.56 -27.07
C SER A 345 9.96 30.60 -26.85
N TRP A 346 9.86 31.33 -25.75
CA TRP A 346 10.88 32.32 -25.38
C TRP A 346 10.94 32.49 -23.86
N ASP A 347 12.10 32.90 -23.39
CA ASP A 347 12.36 33.16 -21.99
C ASP A 347 11.76 34.51 -21.59
N VAL A 348 11.21 34.59 -20.40
CA VAL A 348 10.68 35.81 -19.77
C VAL A 348 11.39 35.99 -18.43
N PRO A 349 11.38 37.21 -17.82
CA PRO A 349 11.95 37.39 -16.50
C PRO A 349 11.39 36.41 -15.51
N ALA A 350 12.25 35.80 -14.71
CA ALA A 350 11.85 34.74 -13.74
C ALA A 350 10.74 35.22 -12.81
N GLY A 351 9.77 34.33 -12.54
CA GLY A 351 8.65 34.63 -11.69
C GLY A 351 7.52 35.44 -12.34
N SER A 352 7.54 35.61 -13.66
CA SER A 352 6.54 36.39 -14.40
C SER A 352 5.22 35.67 -14.55
N GLN A 353 4.18 36.43 -14.91
CA GLN A 353 2.94 35.97 -15.52
C GLN A 353 2.68 36.80 -16.77
N VAL A 354 2.39 36.16 -17.89
CA VAL A 354 2.31 36.86 -19.19
C VAL A 354 0.97 36.54 -19.88
N GLU A 355 0.53 37.53 -20.65
CA GLU A 355 -0.58 37.36 -21.60
C GLU A 355 0.00 37.30 -23.01
N ILE A 356 -0.48 36.34 -23.80
CA ILE A 356 -0.15 36.17 -25.20
C ILE A 356 -1.42 36.42 -26.02
N GLU A 357 -1.30 37.25 -27.02
CA GLU A 357 -2.34 37.45 -28.03
C GLU A 357 -1.82 37.00 -29.40
N ILE A 358 -2.58 36.16 -30.04
CA ILE A 358 -2.31 35.66 -31.39
C ILE A 358 -3.47 36.08 -32.30
N GLN A 359 -3.10 36.70 -33.43
CA GLN A 359 -4.03 37.05 -34.49
C GLN A 359 -3.60 36.38 -35.78
N ARG A 360 -4.46 35.61 -36.40
CA ARG A 360 -4.21 35.09 -37.72
C ARG A 360 -4.45 36.18 -38.75
N GLN A 361 -3.49 36.39 -39.64
CA GLN A 361 -3.65 37.36 -40.74
C GLN A 361 -4.44 36.75 -41.89
N PRO A 362 -5.29 37.54 -42.57
CA PRO A 362 -5.98 37.07 -43.75
C PRO A 362 -4.99 36.77 -44.89
N ILE A 363 -5.30 35.83 -45.74
CA ILE A 363 -4.53 35.55 -46.94
C ILE A 363 -4.90 36.55 -48.00
N ASN A 364 -3.89 37.00 -48.75
CA ASN A 364 -4.11 37.99 -49.82
C ASN A 364 -4.76 37.40 -51.10
N ASP A 365 -4.89 36.10 -51.22
CA ASP A 365 -5.45 35.43 -52.37
C ASP A 365 -6.97 35.21 -52.19
N THR A 366 -7.73 35.87 -53.01
CA THR A 366 -9.21 35.87 -52.99
C THR A 366 -9.84 35.11 -54.16
N ASP A 367 -9.05 34.36 -54.93
CA ASP A 367 -9.61 33.58 -56.04
C ASP A 367 -10.55 32.43 -55.55
N THR A 368 -11.82 32.68 -55.61
CA THR A 368 -12.88 31.72 -55.15
C THR A 368 -12.92 30.42 -55.93
N ARG A 369 -12.18 30.30 -57.04
CA ARG A 369 -12.05 29.07 -57.83
C ARG A 369 -11.05 28.08 -57.25
N ASN A 370 -10.21 28.54 -56.30
CA ASN A 370 -9.23 27.72 -55.62
C ASN A 370 -9.80 27.18 -54.31
N THR A 371 -9.40 25.96 -53.93
CA THR A 371 -9.68 25.39 -52.62
C THR A 371 -8.51 25.57 -51.73
N TYR A 372 -8.69 26.27 -50.59
CA TYR A 372 -7.65 26.51 -49.58
C TYR A 372 -7.86 25.62 -48.36
N VAL A 373 -6.89 24.76 -48.08
CA VAL A 373 -6.84 23.96 -46.83
C VAL A 373 -5.89 24.69 -45.90
N GLN A 374 -6.46 25.30 -44.86
CA GLN A 374 -5.69 26.27 -44.03
C GLN A 374 -6.22 26.35 -42.58
N SER A 375 -7.06 25.43 -42.17
CA SER A 375 -7.58 25.44 -40.78
C SER A 375 -6.46 25.34 -39.80
N ALA A 376 -6.34 26.34 -38.90
CA ALA A 376 -5.33 26.40 -37.87
C ALA A 376 -6.01 26.50 -36.51
N THR A 377 -5.54 25.74 -35.56
CA THR A 377 -6.04 25.71 -34.17
C THR A 377 -4.92 26.03 -33.21
N TRP A 378 -5.08 27.04 -32.37
CA TRP A 378 -4.19 27.23 -31.23
C TRP A 378 -4.54 26.17 -30.19
N THR A 379 -3.69 25.15 -30.04
CA THR A 379 -3.99 23.97 -29.23
C THR A 379 -3.60 24.17 -27.77
N VAL A 380 -2.42 24.73 -27.49
CA VAL A 380 -1.89 24.80 -26.14
C VAL A 380 -1.07 26.07 -25.91
N LEU A 381 -1.15 26.59 -24.69
CA LEU A 381 -0.25 27.58 -24.10
C LEU A 381 0.57 26.88 -23.04
N ARG A 382 1.91 26.95 -23.13
CA ARG A 382 2.85 26.36 -22.17
C ARG A 382 3.41 27.40 -21.24
N SER A 383 3.30 27.15 -19.95
CA SER A 383 3.93 27.89 -18.86
C SER A 383 5.12 27.07 -18.41
N ILE A 384 6.33 27.59 -18.57
CA ILE A 384 7.58 26.84 -18.43
C ILE A 384 8.37 27.41 -17.26
N LYS A 385 8.83 26.56 -16.35
CA LYS A 385 9.84 26.87 -15.34
C LYS A 385 11.12 26.12 -15.66
N HIS A 386 12.23 26.84 -15.73
CA HIS A 386 13.55 26.27 -15.90
C HIS A 386 14.08 25.68 -14.59
N THR A 387 13.23 25.04 -13.84
CA THR A 387 13.62 24.26 -12.67
C THR A 387 13.50 22.82 -13.06
N ASN A 388 14.62 22.14 -13.04
CA ASN A 388 14.57 20.69 -13.10
C ASN A 388 13.66 20.23 -11.94
N PRO A 389 12.55 19.54 -12.22
CA PRO A 389 11.66 19.04 -11.17
C PRO A 389 12.30 17.92 -10.36
N SER A 390 13.63 17.88 -10.29
CA SER A 390 14.34 16.92 -9.46
C SER A 390 13.98 17.15 -8.00
N THR A 391 13.12 16.31 -7.49
CA THR A 391 12.96 16.18 -6.05
C THR A 391 14.20 15.46 -5.52
N THR A 392 15.01 16.17 -4.76
CA THR A 392 16.19 15.61 -4.10
C THR A 392 15.84 14.35 -3.33
N GLY A 393 16.53 13.27 -3.61
CA GLY A 393 16.48 12.03 -2.81
C GLY A 393 15.64 10.88 -3.35
N THR A 394 14.86 11.05 -4.42
CA THR A 394 14.14 9.94 -5.07
C THR A 394 14.68 9.64 -6.46
N ASN A 395 14.52 8.41 -6.89
CA ASN A 395 14.86 8.00 -8.25
C ASN A 395 13.74 8.37 -9.19
N LYS A 396 14.07 8.88 -10.37
CA LYS A 396 13.11 9.24 -11.42
C LYS A 396 13.36 8.44 -12.67
N LEU A 397 12.29 8.06 -13.34
CA LEU A 397 12.30 7.54 -14.70
C LEU A 397 11.70 8.59 -15.62
N TYR A 398 12.50 9.08 -16.53
CA TYR A 398 12.11 10.03 -17.56
C TYR A 398 11.89 9.29 -18.86
N VAL A 399 10.79 9.58 -19.55
CA VAL A 399 10.43 8.92 -20.81
C VAL A 399 9.97 9.98 -21.79
N ARG A 400 10.59 10.02 -22.98
CA ARG A 400 10.15 10.80 -24.11
C ARG A 400 9.71 9.87 -25.22
N ILE A 401 8.48 9.98 -25.64
CA ILE A 401 7.84 9.11 -26.63
C ILE A 401 7.52 9.92 -27.87
N ARG A 402 8.03 9.50 -29.01
CA ARG A 402 7.58 10.00 -30.31
C ARG A 402 6.36 9.20 -30.76
N ALA A 403 5.25 9.88 -31.00
CA ALA A 403 4.05 9.24 -31.56
C ALA A 403 4.35 8.57 -32.89
N ASN A 404 3.98 7.32 -33.04
CA ASN A 404 4.14 6.51 -34.25
C ASN A 404 2.99 5.47 -34.33
N GLU A 405 3.02 4.60 -35.33
CA GLU A 405 2.00 3.57 -35.51
C GLU A 405 1.87 2.59 -34.33
N GLN A 406 2.94 2.40 -33.56
CA GLN A 406 2.96 1.52 -32.38
C GLN A 406 2.40 2.21 -31.12
N LEU A 407 2.57 3.53 -31.02
CA LEU A 407 2.18 4.36 -29.88
C LEU A 407 1.36 5.54 -30.39
N THR A 408 0.06 5.33 -30.52
CA THR A 408 -0.91 6.35 -30.94
C THR A 408 -1.75 6.77 -29.73
N GLY A 409 -1.67 8.02 -29.29
CA GLY A 409 -2.51 8.55 -28.22
C GLY A 409 -1.86 8.55 -26.83
N ALA A 410 -2.64 8.30 -25.80
CA ALA A 410 -2.16 8.31 -24.41
C ALA A 410 -1.21 7.15 -24.14
N LEU A 411 -0.20 7.41 -23.31
CA LEU A 411 0.71 6.38 -22.81
C LEU A 411 -0.12 5.28 -22.14
N GLN A 412 0.01 4.06 -22.63
CA GLN A 412 -0.44 2.88 -21.88
C GLN A 412 0.38 2.79 -20.59
N THR A 413 -0.08 1.95 -19.67
CA THR A 413 0.58 1.77 -18.38
C THR A 413 2.06 1.46 -18.53
N LEU A 414 2.87 2.24 -17.84
CA LEU A 414 4.30 1.97 -17.72
C LEU A 414 4.55 1.19 -16.43
N SER A 415 5.30 0.11 -16.53
CA SER A 415 5.75 -0.70 -15.39
C SER A 415 7.24 -1.00 -15.49
N CYS A 416 7.88 -1.28 -14.37
CA CYS A 416 9.28 -1.70 -14.32
C CYS A 416 9.52 -2.65 -13.14
N MET A 417 10.58 -3.46 -13.25
CA MET A 417 11.11 -4.22 -12.11
C MET A 417 12.01 -3.32 -11.30
N VAL A 418 11.70 -3.18 -10.02
CA VAL A 418 12.49 -2.40 -9.06
C VAL A 418 12.99 -3.32 -7.97
N ARG A 419 14.30 -3.28 -7.69
CA ARG A 419 14.97 -4.04 -6.64
C ARG A 419 15.70 -3.08 -5.72
N GLN A 420 15.48 -3.20 -4.41
CA GLN A 420 16.19 -2.42 -3.41
C GLN A 420 17.55 -3.05 -3.13
N LYS A 421 18.62 -2.25 -3.19
CA LYS A 421 19.94 -2.65 -2.73
C LYS A 421 20.11 -2.26 -1.26
N VAL A 422 20.49 -3.23 -0.44
CA VAL A 422 20.75 -3.03 0.99
C VAL A 422 22.04 -3.69 1.39
N ARG A 423 22.60 -3.28 2.54
CA ARG A 423 23.78 -3.93 3.10
C ARG A 423 23.38 -5.19 3.87
N THR A 424 24.17 -6.22 3.74
CA THR A 424 24.03 -7.47 4.50
C THR A 424 25.22 -7.62 5.45
N TYR A 425 24.98 -8.20 6.63
CA TYR A 425 26.03 -8.48 7.59
C TYR A 425 26.57 -9.90 7.40
N ASN A 426 27.88 -10.04 7.41
CA ASN A 426 28.55 -11.34 7.35
C ASN A 426 29.09 -11.65 8.76
N ARG A 427 28.50 -12.61 9.43
CA ARG A 427 28.89 -13.03 10.79
C ARG A 427 30.32 -13.55 10.85
N ALA A 428 30.78 -14.31 9.86
CA ALA A 428 32.12 -14.90 9.85
C ALA A 428 33.23 -13.85 9.80
N THR A 429 32.99 -12.71 9.15
CA THR A 429 33.97 -11.62 9.04
C THR A 429 33.67 -10.43 9.96
N GLY A 430 32.51 -10.40 10.61
CA GLY A 430 32.06 -9.28 11.43
C GLY A 430 31.84 -7.98 10.66
N SER A 431 31.59 -8.04 9.35
CA SER A 431 31.58 -6.86 8.47
C SER A 431 30.33 -6.74 7.62
N TRP A 432 30.00 -5.50 7.24
CA TRP A 432 28.89 -5.16 6.36
C TRP A 432 29.36 -5.13 4.91
N SER A 433 28.55 -5.72 4.02
CA SER A 433 28.78 -5.66 2.58
C SER A 433 28.59 -4.25 1.99
N ALA A 434 29.03 -4.01 0.77
CA ALA A 434 28.46 -2.94 -0.06
C ALA A 434 26.97 -3.21 -0.30
N PRO A 435 26.15 -2.18 -0.63
CA PRO A 435 24.74 -2.37 -0.97
C PRO A 435 24.59 -3.35 -2.13
N GLN A 436 23.78 -4.38 -1.94
CA GLN A 436 23.52 -5.44 -2.92
C GLN A 436 22.05 -5.82 -2.91
N ILE A 437 21.57 -6.42 -4.01
CA ILE A 437 20.21 -6.90 -4.11
C ILE A 437 20.05 -8.06 -3.13
N THR A 438 19.09 -7.97 -2.24
CA THR A 438 18.68 -9.07 -1.36
C THR A 438 17.18 -9.04 -1.12
N LEU A 439 16.59 -10.21 -1.04
CA LEU A 439 15.19 -10.42 -0.68
C LEU A 439 15.05 -10.95 0.75
N ASN A 440 16.16 -11.07 1.47
CA ASN A 440 16.17 -11.59 2.82
C ASN A 440 15.45 -10.63 3.78
N PRO A 441 14.38 -11.08 4.45
CA PRO A 441 13.54 -10.25 5.30
C PRO A 441 14.28 -9.58 6.46
N ALA A 442 15.32 -10.21 6.99
CA ALA A 442 16.13 -9.67 8.07
C ALA A 442 16.83 -8.37 7.65
N TRP A 443 17.55 -8.41 6.51
CA TRP A 443 18.31 -7.26 6.02
C TRP A 443 17.42 -6.17 5.44
N CYS A 444 16.28 -6.54 4.85
CA CYS A 444 15.26 -5.59 4.44
C CYS A 444 14.65 -4.85 5.64
N THR A 445 14.37 -5.56 6.74
CA THR A 445 13.88 -4.95 7.99
C THR A 445 14.96 -4.08 8.65
N TRP A 446 16.20 -4.54 8.68
CA TRP A 446 17.33 -3.75 9.18
C TRP A 446 17.49 -2.43 8.44
N TRP A 447 17.48 -2.49 7.10
CA TRP A 447 17.55 -1.29 6.26
C TRP A 447 16.38 -0.34 6.54
N LEU A 448 15.16 -0.88 6.64
CA LEU A 448 13.96 -0.09 6.94
C LEU A 448 14.11 0.69 8.25
N MET A 449 14.64 0.03 9.29
CA MET A 449 14.79 0.64 10.63
C MET A 449 15.95 1.64 10.72
N THR A 450 17.02 1.46 9.97
CA THR A 450 18.28 2.17 10.19
C THR A 450 18.71 3.10 9.05
N GLN A 451 18.23 2.90 7.82
CA GLN A 451 18.78 3.54 6.63
C GLN A 451 17.76 4.03 5.61
N CYS A 452 16.49 3.59 5.69
CA CYS A 452 15.48 3.90 4.70
C CYS A 452 15.19 5.40 4.62
N PRO A 453 15.44 6.08 3.47
CA PRO A 453 15.25 7.53 3.37
C PRO A 453 13.80 8.00 3.54
N ALA A 454 12.81 7.08 3.36
CA ALA A 454 11.40 7.37 3.59
C ALA A 454 11.04 7.48 5.08
N VAL A 455 11.95 7.09 5.98
CA VAL A 455 11.74 7.08 7.42
C VAL A 455 12.35 8.33 8.05
N ALA A 456 11.51 9.15 8.69
CA ALA A 456 11.95 10.43 9.26
C ALA A 456 12.93 10.28 10.43
N LYS A 457 12.84 9.18 11.20
CA LYS A 457 13.69 8.94 12.38
C LYS A 457 14.15 7.48 12.42
N HIS A 458 15.41 7.27 12.15
CA HIS A 458 16.04 5.95 12.20
C HIS A 458 16.31 5.49 13.63
N VAL A 459 16.33 4.17 13.81
CA VAL A 459 16.77 3.54 15.05
C VAL A 459 18.31 3.61 15.12
N PRO A 460 18.90 4.10 16.22
CA PRO A 460 20.35 4.08 16.39
C PRO A 460 20.89 2.66 16.36
N LEU A 461 22.04 2.44 15.73
CA LEU A 461 22.67 1.12 15.61
C LEU A 461 22.97 0.48 16.96
N SER A 462 23.27 1.29 17.99
CA SER A 462 23.50 0.80 19.37
C SER A 462 22.25 0.14 20.00
N ARG A 463 21.07 0.42 19.45
CA ARG A 463 19.80 -0.18 19.88
C ARG A 463 19.32 -1.31 18.97
N MET A 464 20.16 -1.81 18.10
CA MET A 464 19.88 -2.93 17.22
C MET A 464 20.70 -4.15 17.66
N ASP A 465 20.08 -5.31 17.70
CA ASP A 465 20.71 -6.59 17.99
C ASP A 465 21.11 -7.29 16.69
N VAL A 466 22.33 -7.05 16.22
CA VAL A 466 22.80 -7.56 14.92
C VAL A 466 22.85 -9.09 14.89
N GLU A 467 23.15 -9.75 16.02
CA GLU A 467 23.23 -11.21 16.07
C GLU A 467 21.86 -11.85 15.89
N SER A 468 20.82 -11.33 16.55
CA SER A 468 19.44 -11.78 16.36
C SER A 468 18.97 -11.63 14.92
N PHE A 469 19.35 -10.53 14.24
CA PHE A 469 19.05 -10.36 12.82
C PHE A 469 19.85 -11.31 11.93
N ALA A 470 21.10 -11.63 12.29
CA ALA A 470 21.92 -12.58 11.55
C ALA A 470 21.40 -14.02 11.68
N ASP A 471 20.99 -14.44 12.89
CA ASP A 471 20.35 -15.74 13.11
C ASP A 471 19.09 -15.88 12.24
N TYR A 472 18.26 -14.83 12.26
CA TYR A 472 17.06 -14.82 11.42
C TYR A 472 17.36 -14.79 9.93
N ALA A 473 18.41 -14.11 9.50
CA ALA A 473 18.82 -14.09 8.10
C ALA A 473 19.24 -15.46 7.60
N GLU A 474 20.08 -16.17 8.39
CA GLU A 474 20.52 -17.54 8.09
C GLU A 474 19.32 -18.50 8.02
N TRP A 475 18.38 -18.36 8.97
CA TRP A 475 17.16 -19.15 8.97
C TRP A 475 16.27 -18.87 7.76
N CYS A 476 16.14 -17.59 7.34
CA CYS A 476 15.41 -17.22 6.13
C CYS A 476 16.05 -17.82 4.88
N ASP A 477 17.37 -17.77 4.77
CA ASP A 477 18.10 -18.34 3.62
C ASP A 477 17.93 -19.86 3.56
N LEU A 478 18.07 -20.55 4.70
CA LEU A 478 17.83 -21.99 4.80
C LEU A 478 16.43 -22.39 4.35
N HIS A 479 15.43 -21.60 4.75
CA HIS A 479 14.02 -21.85 4.46
C HIS A 479 13.52 -21.14 3.20
N GLN A 480 14.39 -20.41 2.49
CA GLN A 480 14.05 -19.68 1.27
C GLN A 480 12.85 -18.74 1.48
N LEU A 481 12.87 -17.98 2.57
CA LEU A 481 11.89 -16.97 2.88
C LEU A 481 12.36 -15.62 2.34
N GLU A 482 11.49 -14.97 1.61
CA GLU A 482 11.79 -13.74 0.88
C GLU A 482 10.73 -12.70 1.17
N THR A 483 11.07 -11.42 1.06
CA THR A 483 10.12 -10.31 1.17
C THR A 483 10.08 -9.51 -0.11
N ARG A 484 8.84 -9.20 -0.55
CA ARG A 484 8.53 -8.42 -1.74
C ARG A 484 7.32 -7.56 -1.45
N MET A 485 7.53 -6.26 -1.34
CA MET A 485 6.44 -5.34 -1.00
C MET A 485 6.65 -3.96 -1.62
N VAL A 486 5.57 -3.34 -2.08
CA VAL A 486 5.51 -1.91 -2.41
C VAL A 486 4.79 -1.19 -1.27
N VAL A 487 5.35 -0.09 -0.82
CA VAL A 487 4.76 0.79 0.17
C VAL A 487 4.36 2.07 -0.55
N ASP A 488 3.06 2.29 -0.74
CA ASP A 488 2.50 3.39 -1.54
C ASP A 488 1.55 4.30 -0.74
N GLY A 489 1.42 4.05 0.56
CA GLY A 489 0.55 4.80 1.45
C GLY A 489 1.20 5.16 2.78
N ALA A 490 0.53 6.03 3.53
CA ALA A 490 0.97 6.40 4.88
C ALA A 490 0.80 5.21 5.84
N THR A 491 1.88 4.85 6.52
CA THR A 491 1.90 3.77 7.51
C THR A 491 2.91 4.07 8.61
N THR A 492 2.78 3.39 9.74
CA THR A 492 3.77 3.49 10.80
C THR A 492 4.91 2.51 10.56
N MET A 493 6.14 2.86 10.99
CA MET A 493 7.29 1.97 10.92
C MET A 493 7.01 0.63 11.62
N GLY A 494 6.41 0.66 12.81
CA GLY A 494 6.11 -0.56 13.56
C GLY A 494 5.13 -1.49 12.87
N GLU A 495 4.17 -0.95 12.12
CA GLU A 495 3.23 -1.72 11.32
C GLU A 495 3.92 -2.34 10.09
N LEU A 496 4.76 -1.56 9.43
CA LEU A 496 5.52 -2.02 8.28
C LEU A 496 6.51 -3.14 8.65
N ILE A 497 7.25 -2.99 9.76
CA ILE A 497 8.13 -4.03 10.28
C ILE A 497 7.34 -5.32 10.56
N ARG A 498 6.19 -5.20 11.23
CA ARG A 498 5.32 -6.37 11.47
C ARG A 498 4.88 -7.05 10.19
N LYS A 499 4.51 -6.29 9.17
CA LYS A 499 4.11 -6.83 7.86
C LYS A 499 5.27 -7.56 7.17
N VAL A 500 6.47 -6.96 7.14
CA VAL A 500 7.66 -7.59 6.54
C VAL A 500 7.98 -8.91 7.25
N LEU A 501 8.07 -8.89 8.57
CA LEU A 501 8.45 -10.07 9.34
C LEU A 501 7.38 -11.16 9.34
N SER A 502 6.10 -10.81 9.45
CA SER A 502 5.00 -11.80 9.46
C SER A 502 4.90 -12.59 8.15
N GLY A 503 5.20 -11.97 7.00
CA GLY A 503 5.27 -12.65 5.71
C GLY A 503 6.39 -13.69 5.61
N ALA A 504 7.35 -13.62 6.54
CA ALA A 504 8.46 -14.56 6.67
C ALA A 504 8.50 -15.22 8.06
N LEU A 505 7.33 -15.47 8.66
CA LEU A 505 7.11 -16.26 9.88
C LEU A 505 7.85 -15.73 11.13
N ALA A 506 8.04 -14.42 11.22
CA ALA A 506 8.71 -13.77 12.33
C ALA A 506 7.91 -12.58 12.86
N SER A 507 8.39 -12.00 13.94
CA SER A 507 7.80 -10.82 14.56
C SER A 507 8.89 -9.95 15.22
N PRO A 508 8.66 -8.62 15.37
CA PRO A 508 9.63 -7.78 16.05
C PRO A 508 9.74 -8.16 17.52
N GLY A 509 10.95 -8.22 18.01
CA GLY A 509 11.30 -8.46 19.41
C GLY A 509 12.02 -7.27 20.02
N HIS A 510 12.19 -7.34 21.33
CA HIS A 510 12.96 -6.36 22.09
C HIS A 510 13.62 -7.08 23.26
N ARG A 511 14.95 -7.07 23.32
CA ARG A 511 15.74 -7.70 24.37
C ARG A 511 16.83 -6.71 24.85
N ASP A 512 16.98 -6.53 26.14
CA ASP A 512 18.00 -5.67 26.75
C ASP A 512 18.09 -4.25 26.17
N GLY A 513 16.93 -3.66 25.89
CA GLY A 513 16.85 -2.33 25.30
C GLY A 513 17.18 -2.28 23.80
N ARG A 514 17.41 -3.41 23.14
CA ARG A 514 17.71 -3.51 21.70
C ARG A 514 16.56 -4.15 20.93
N TYR A 515 16.36 -3.71 19.70
CA TYR A 515 15.43 -4.33 18.77
C TYR A 515 16.01 -5.64 18.24
N SER A 516 15.24 -6.70 18.31
CA SER A 516 15.57 -8.05 17.88
C SER A 516 14.47 -8.63 16.99
N VAL A 517 14.67 -9.83 16.48
CA VAL A 517 13.67 -10.58 15.72
C VAL A 517 13.31 -11.85 16.48
N VAL A 518 12.02 -12.10 16.63
CA VAL A 518 11.49 -13.35 17.23
C VAL A 518 10.93 -14.22 16.12
N PHE A 519 11.44 -15.41 16.00
CA PHE A 519 11.01 -16.44 15.06
C PHE A 519 11.10 -17.82 15.70
N ASP A 520 10.34 -18.78 15.18
CA ASP A 520 10.26 -20.13 15.73
C ASP A 520 11.28 -21.05 15.02
N HIS A 521 12.42 -21.24 15.63
CA HIS A 521 13.54 -22.00 15.06
C HIS A 521 13.85 -23.30 15.80
N GLY A 522 12.98 -23.72 16.74
CA GLY A 522 13.13 -24.95 17.48
C GLY A 522 14.25 -24.86 18.53
N GLU A 523 14.42 -23.71 19.15
CA GLU A 523 15.32 -23.54 20.31
C GLU A 523 15.05 -24.56 21.39
N THR A 524 16.12 -25.13 21.92
CA THR A 524 16.07 -26.16 22.95
C THR A 524 16.57 -25.69 24.29
N LEU A 525 17.20 -24.50 24.35
CA LEU A 525 17.72 -23.94 25.59
C LEU A 525 16.63 -23.18 26.33
N GLU A 526 16.34 -23.64 27.52
CA GLU A 526 15.39 -23.00 28.43
C GLU A 526 16.06 -21.82 29.13
N THR A 527 15.42 -20.67 29.11
CA THR A 527 15.96 -19.44 29.73
C THR A 527 15.58 -19.30 31.20
N ALA A 528 14.49 -19.93 31.63
CA ALA A 528 13.98 -19.87 32.99
C ALA A 528 13.14 -21.12 33.33
N THR A 529 13.08 -21.46 34.62
CA THR A 529 12.18 -22.50 35.15
C THR A 529 11.27 -21.84 36.20
N PHE A 530 9.97 -22.06 36.07
CA PHE A 530 8.95 -21.54 36.97
C PHE A 530 8.22 -22.68 37.66
N THR A 531 8.07 -22.53 38.98
CA THR A 531 7.30 -23.45 39.85
C THR A 531 6.12 -22.71 40.47
N PRO A 532 5.15 -23.36 41.06
CA PRO A 532 4.03 -22.72 41.75
C PRO A 532 4.45 -21.81 42.92
N MET A 533 5.68 -21.86 43.32
CA MET A 533 6.23 -20.92 44.36
C MET A 533 6.42 -19.53 43.83
N GLU A 534 6.70 -19.38 42.52
CA GLU A 534 6.98 -18.08 41.89
C GLU A 534 5.83 -17.59 41.02
N ILE A 535 4.83 -18.42 40.76
CA ILE A 535 3.73 -18.07 39.84
C ILE A 535 2.40 -17.96 40.57
N THR A 536 1.57 -17.04 40.11
CA THR A 536 0.21 -16.86 40.62
C THR A 536 -0.77 -16.68 39.47
N GLY A 537 -2.03 -17.03 39.70
CA GLY A 537 -3.07 -16.82 38.70
C GLY A 537 -2.88 -17.64 37.41
N PHE A 538 -2.35 -18.86 37.55
CA PHE A 538 -2.16 -19.79 36.45
C PHE A 538 -3.47 -20.13 35.75
N THR A 539 -3.54 -19.92 34.44
CA THR A 539 -4.72 -20.22 33.62
C THR A 539 -4.31 -20.91 32.32
N VAL A 540 -5.19 -21.83 31.87
CA VAL A 540 -5.04 -22.49 30.57
C VAL A 540 -6.30 -22.27 29.77
N ALA A 541 -6.15 -21.77 28.55
CA ALA A 541 -7.23 -21.53 27.62
C ALA A 541 -6.92 -22.20 26.27
N ARG A 542 -7.92 -22.94 25.74
CA ARG A 542 -7.78 -23.55 24.42
C ARG A 542 -8.09 -22.52 23.33
N ALA A 543 -7.11 -22.16 22.48
CA ALA A 543 -7.23 -21.12 21.47
C ALA A 543 -7.96 -21.61 20.20
N PHE A 544 -7.69 -22.84 19.76
CA PHE A 544 -8.21 -23.37 18.50
C PHE A 544 -9.28 -24.43 18.77
N THR A 545 -10.55 -24.04 18.72
CA THR A 545 -11.70 -24.96 18.90
C THR A 545 -12.08 -25.66 17.59
N ARG A 546 -11.79 -25.04 16.43
CA ARG A 546 -12.05 -25.58 15.10
C ARG A 546 -10.84 -25.33 14.22
N ILE A 547 -10.37 -26.36 13.55
CA ILE A 547 -9.25 -26.28 12.60
C ILE A 547 -9.83 -26.62 11.23
N PRO A 548 -9.70 -25.77 10.21
CA PRO A 548 -10.23 -25.99 8.87
C PRO A 548 -9.56 -27.21 8.22
N HIS A 549 -10.21 -27.78 7.22
CA HIS A 549 -9.66 -28.90 6.45
C HIS A 549 -8.59 -28.43 5.47
N ALA A 550 -8.71 -27.19 4.96
CA ALA A 550 -7.76 -26.58 4.05
C ALA A 550 -7.68 -25.06 4.24
N LEU A 551 -6.50 -24.50 3.96
CA LEU A 551 -6.26 -23.06 3.85
C LEU A 551 -6.08 -22.70 2.39
N LYS A 552 -6.76 -21.64 1.95
CA LYS A 552 -6.55 -20.97 0.66
C LYS A 552 -5.68 -19.77 0.90
N VAL A 553 -4.43 -19.82 0.46
CA VAL A 553 -3.52 -18.68 0.56
C VAL A 553 -3.59 -17.89 -0.73
N GLN A 554 -4.06 -16.65 -0.63
CA GLN A 554 -4.14 -15.71 -1.74
C GLN A 554 -2.98 -14.71 -1.65
N PHE A 555 -2.22 -14.58 -2.71
CA PHE A 555 -0.99 -13.77 -2.78
C PHE A 555 -0.72 -13.32 -4.22
N LYS A 556 0.25 -12.42 -4.40
CA LYS A 556 0.77 -12.08 -5.73
C LYS A 556 1.96 -12.96 -6.05
N ASN A 557 1.93 -13.62 -7.22
CA ASN A 557 2.97 -14.56 -7.63
C ASN A 557 3.97 -13.92 -8.60
N PRO A 558 5.22 -13.67 -8.17
CA PRO A 558 6.28 -13.14 -9.04
C PRO A 558 6.59 -14.05 -10.24
N ALA A 559 6.44 -15.37 -10.08
CA ALA A 559 6.68 -16.33 -11.15
C ALA A 559 5.56 -16.36 -12.21
N ALA A 560 4.38 -15.80 -11.89
CA ALA A 560 3.24 -15.65 -12.79
C ALA A 560 3.04 -14.16 -13.20
N ASP A 561 4.13 -13.47 -13.46
CA ASP A 561 4.17 -12.05 -13.84
C ASP A 561 3.40 -11.13 -12.87
N TRP A 562 3.54 -11.41 -11.55
CA TRP A 562 2.95 -10.62 -10.46
C TRP A 562 1.41 -10.61 -10.43
N GLN A 563 0.78 -11.60 -11.07
CA GLN A 563 -0.65 -11.78 -11.01
C GLN A 563 -1.11 -12.35 -9.66
N ASP A 564 -2.38 -12.13 -9.34
CA ASP A 564 -3.00 -12.73 -8.17
C ASP A 564 -3.09 -14.25 -8.37
N ASP A 565 -2.66 -15.00 -7.36
CA ASP A 565 -2.60 -16.46 -7.38
C ASP A 565 -3.11 -17.03 -6.06
N GLU A 566 -3.49 -18.30 -6.07
CA GLU A 566 -4.02 -19.00 -4.91
C GLU A 566 -3.42 -20.40 -4.78
N VAL A 567 -2.90 -20.70 -3.60
CA VAL A 567 -2.46 -22.05 -3.24
C VAL A 567 -3.40 -22.62 -2.18
N VAL A 568 -3.95 -23.81 -2.47
CA VAL A 568 -4.75 -24.57 -1.52
C VAL A 568 -3.87 -25.55 -0.80
N VAL A 569 -3.75 -25.42 0.52
CA VAL A 569 -2.96 -26.28 1.38
C VAL A 569 -3.90 -27.06 2.29
N VAL A 570 -3.88 -28.39 2.23
CA VAL A 570 -4.72 -29.24 3.05
C VAL A 570 -4.03 -29.63 4.36
N ARG A 571 -4.83 -29.83 5.39
CA ARG A 571 -4.38 -30.43 6.65
C ARG A 571 -4.08 -31.92 6.45
N ASP A 572 -3.21 -32.49 7.28
CA ASP A 572 -2.96 -33.94 7.29
C ASP A 572 -4.29 -34.70 7.50
N GLY A 573 -4.48 -35.77 6.76
CA GLY A 573 -5.73 -36.54 6.70
C GLY A 573 -6.69 -36.12 5.59
N TYR A 574 -6.35 -35.14 4.78
CA TYR A 574 -7.12 -34.70 3.62
C TYR A 574 -6.29 -34.64 2.35
N SER A 575 -6.96 -34.71 1.20
CA SER A 575 -6.34 -34.51 -0.11
C SER A 575 -7.12 -33.50 -0.95
N TYR A 576 -6.45 -32.71 -1.78
CA TYR A 576 -7.07 -31.80 -2.72
C TYR A 576 -6.60 -32.10 -4.13
N ARG A 577 -7.55 -32.31 -5.06
CA ARG A 577 -7.26 -32.70 -6.45
C ARG A 577 -6.32 -33.93 -6.54
N GLY A 578 -6.50 -34.91 -5.63
CA GLY A 578 -5.71 -36.14 -5.60
C GLY A 578 -4.32 -36.02 -5.02
N VAL A 579 -4.00 -34.92 -4.32
CA VAL A 579 -2.71 -34.68 -3.69
C VAL A 579 -2.89 -34.43 -2.19
N ASP A 580 -2.06 -35.06 -1.36
CA ASP A 580 -2.08 -34.89 0.10
C ASP A 580 -1.36 -33.59 0.56
N ALA A 581 -1.31 -33.37 1.86
CA ALA A 581 -0.64 -32.23 2.48
C ALA A 581 0.88 -32.13 2.20
N ARG A 582 1.52 -33.22 1.78
CA ARG A 582 2.94 -33.31 1.47
C ARG A 582 3.24 -33.27 -0.02
N GLY A 583 2.21 -33.17 -0.88
CA GLY A 583 2.34 -33.17 -2.32
C GLY A 583 2.35 -34.55 -2.99
N ASN A 584 2.06 -35.65 -2.24
CA ASN A 584 2.03 -36.99 -2.79
C ASN A 584 0.63 -37.34 -3.34
N PRO A 585 0.54 -38.18 -4.39
CA PRO A 585 -0.74 -38.72 -4.83
C PRO A 585 -1.50 -39.41 -3.70
N SER A 586 -2.80 -39.10 -3.54
CA SER A 586 -3.57 -39.54 -2.39
C SER A 586 -5.05 -39.72 -2.71
N THR A 587 -5.67 -40.73 -2.07
CA THR A 587 -7.11 -41.01 -2.11
C THR A 587 -7.84 -40.56 -0.85
N LEU A 588 -7.18 -39.77 0.02
CA LEU A 588 -7.78 -39.24 1.24
C LEU A 588 -9.03 -38.37 0.94
N PRO A 589 -9.93 -38.17 1.92
CA PRO A 589 -11.13 -37.34 1.75
C PRO A 589 -10.80 -35.94 1.22
N GLN A 590 -11.71 -35.38 0.41
CA GLN A 590 -11.62 -33.99 -0.04
C GLN A 590 -12.00 -33.04 1.13
N PRO A 591 -11.36 -31.87 1.23
CA PRO A 591 -11.71 -30.86 2.21
C PRO A 591 -13.12 -30.29 1.94
N THR A 592 -13.91 -30.11 2.97
CA THR A 592 -15.23 -29.45 2.90
C THR A 592 -15.27 -28.14 3.67
N ASP A 593 -14.22 -27.86 4.47
CA ASP A 593 -14.08 -26.67 5.29
C ASP A 593 -12.81 -25.93 4.89
N PHE A 594 -12.99 -24.71 4.38
CA PHE A 594 -11.90 -23.87 3.87
C PHE A 594 -11.87 -22.55 4.61
N GLU A 595 -10.68 -22.10 4.96
CA GLU A 595 -10.42 -20.74 5.42
C GLU A 595 -9.47 -20.03 4.46
N THR A 596 -9.66 -18.73 4.25
CA THR A 596 -8.84 -17.94 3.32
C THR A 596 -7.86 -17.07 4.09
N LEU A 597 -6.57 -17.26 3.80
CA LEU A 597 -5.47 -16.42 4.27
C LEU A 597 -5.04 -15.49 3.15
N ARG A 598 -5.26 -14.20 3.31
CA ARG A 598 -4.77 -13.20 2.37
C ARG A 598 -3.43 -12.66 2.82
N VAL A 599 -2.45 -12.67 1.93
CA VAL A 599 -1.10 -12.18 2.19
C VAL A 599 -0.85 -10.93 1.36
N GLU A 600 -0.46 -9.86 2.04
CA GLU A 600 -0.21 -8.57 1.38
C GLU A 600 1.11 -8.55 0.59
N GLN A 601 2.07 -9.39 0.97
CA GLN A 601 3.34 -9.51 0.26
C GLN A 601 3.21 -10.36 -1.00
N ALA A 602 3.98 -10.02 -2.01
CA ALA A 602 4.19 -10.94 -3.12
C ALA A 602 5.17 -12.05 -2.70
N MET A 603 4.85 -13.29 -3.03
CA MET A 603 5.66 -14.44 -2.64
C MET A 603 5.57 -15.58 -3.65
N LEU A 604 6.52 -16.48 -3.60
CA LEU A 604 6.48 -17.71 -4.39
C LEU A 604 5.48 -18.72 -3.77
N PRO A 605 4.85 -19.59 -4.57
CA PRO A 605 3.89 -20.59 -4.10
C PRO A 605 4.45 -21.47 -2.97
N ARG A 606 5.75 -21.79 -2.99
CA ARG A 606 6.43 -22.57 -1.94
C ARG A 606 6.41 -21.85 -0.58
N GLN A 607 6.57 -20.53 -0.56
CA GLN A 607 6.52 -19.73 0.69
C GLN A 607 5.09 -19.65 1.22
N ALA A 608 4.10 -19.44 0.34
CA ALA A 608 2.69 -19.47 0.68
C ALA A 608 2.27 -20.84 1.27
N TRP A 609 2.72 -21.94 0.66
CA TRP A 609 2.50 -23.28 1.18
C TRP A 609 3.13 -23.46 2.57
N ARG A 610 4.36 -23.01 2.77
CA ARG A 610 5.05 -23.11 4.07
C ARG A 610 4.35 -22.30 5.15
N MET A 611 3.87 -21.11 4.82
CA MET A 611 3.09 -20.28 5.71
C MET A 611 1.80 -20.99 6.17
N ALA A 612 1.04 -21.57 5.26
CA ALA A 612 -0.16 -22.32 5.60
C ALA A 612 0.15 -23.54 6.46
N ARG A 613 1.22 -24.27 6.15
CA ARG A 613 1.66 -25.43 6.96
C ARG A 613 2.06 -25.00 8.38
N TYR A 614 2.72 -23.87 8.52
CA TYR A 614 3.05 -23.32 9.83
C TYR A 614 1.80 -22.94 10.63
N HIS A 615 0.78 -22.33 10.00
CA HIS A 615 -0.48 -22.02 10.66
C HIS A 615 -1.21 -23.31 11.11
N PHE A 616 -1.23 -24.35 10.29
CA PHE A 616 -1.76 -25.65 10.72
C PHE A 616 -0.98 -26.25 11.89
N ALA A 617 0.35 -26.19 11.83
CA ALA A 617 1.20 -26.71 12.90
C ALA A 617 0.93 -26.01 14.24
N GLN A 618 0.81 -24.67 14.23
CA GLN A 618 0.45 -23.90 15.42
C GLN A 618 -0.90 -24.33 16.00
N ALA A 619 -1.94 -24.47 15.16
CA ALA A 619 -3.27 -24.86 15.61
C ALA A 619 -3.32 -26.28 16.14
N LEU A 620 -2.53 -27.21 15.57
CA LEU A 620 -2.49 -28.63 15.93
C LEU A 620 -1.64 -28.90 17.17
N PHE A 621 -0.44 -28.31 17.22
CA PHE A 621 0.56 -28.63 18.24
C PHE A 621 0.58 -27.64 19.40
N ARG A 622 0.05 -26.43 19.22
CA ARG A 622 -0.01 -25.36 20.23
C ARG A 622 -1.43 -24.88 20.49
N PRO A 623 -2.39 -25.80 20.76
CA PRO A 623 -3.80 -25.40 20.92
C PRO A 623 -4.08 -24.65 22.24
N ASN A 624 -3.20 -24.80 23.24
CA ASN A 624 -3.39 -24.25 24.58
C ASN A 624 -2.53 -22.99 24.75
N ILE A 625 -3.13 -21.95 25.28
CA ILE A 625 -2.46 -20.73 25.75
C ILE A 625 -2.41 -20.81 27.28
N TYR A 626 -1.24 -20.68 27.83
CA TYR A 626 -0.97 -20.61 29.25
C TYR A 626 -0.70 -19.18 29.64
N SER A 627 -1.24 -18.72 30.77
CA SER A 627 -0.98 -17.39 31.30
C SER A 627 -0.84 -17.43 32.81
N PHE A 628 0.13 -16.73 33.33
CA PHE A 628 0.38 -16.61 34.77
C PHE A 628 1.10 -15.31 35.08
N ASN A 629 1.09 -14.92 36.35
CA ASN A 629 1.86 -13.79 36.83
C ASN A 629 3.03 -14.31 37.68
N THR A 630 4.15 -13.64 37.58
CA THR A 630 5.34 -13.91 38.39
C THR A 630 5.85 -12.59 38.96
N ASP A 631 6.66 -12.70 40.01
CA ASP A 631 7.37 -11.58 40.59
C ASP A 631 8.62 -11.18 39.75
N HIS A 632 9.65 -10.64 40.38
CA HIS A 632 10.89 -10.26 39.73
C HIS A 632 11.64 -11.40 39.03
N ALA A 633 11.32 -12.68 39.33
CA ALA A 633 11.91 -13.83 38.62
C ALA A 633 11.60 -13.85 37.12
N GLY A 634 10.49 -13.25 36.72
CA GLY A 634 10.11 -13.12 35.31
C GLY A 634 10.76 -11.98 34.53
N LEU A 635 11.50 -11.07 35.18
CA LEU A 635 12.08 -9.89 34.54
C LEU A 635 13.12 -10.21 33.45
N GLY A 636 13.82 -11.32 33.55
CA GLY A 636 14.77 -11.80 32.54
C GLY A 636 14.12 -12.48 31.33
N THR A 637 12.84 -12.76 31.41
CA THR A 637 12.12 -13.49 30.35
C THR A 637 11.61 -12.52 29.29
N VAL A 638 11.84 -12.82 28.03
CA VAL A 638 11.35 -12.02 26.92
C VAL A 638 10.54 -12.87 25.94
N ARG A 639 9.79 -12.22 25.08
CA ARG A 639 9.06 -12.90 24.03
C ARG A 639 9.99 -13.68 23.11
N GLY A 640 9.65 -14.95 22.84
CA GLY A 640 10.46 -15.87 22.04
C GLY A 640 11.31 -16.82 22.87
N ASP A 641 11.45 -16.59 24.18
CA ASP A 641 12.15 -17.51 25.06
C ASP A 641 11.37 -18.80 25.26
N VAL A 642 12.10 -19.89 25.46
CA VAL A 642 11.56 -21.17 25.93
C VAL A 642 11.77 -21.24 27.44
N ILE A 643 10.71 -21.53 28.15
CA ILE A 643 10.70 -21.65 29.61
C ILE A 643 10.20 -23.01 30.04
N ASP A 644 10.69 -23.52 31.15
CA ASP A 644 10.15 -24.68 31.82
C ASP A 644 9.11 -24.26 32.85
N VAL A 645 7.96 -24.91 32.84
CA VAL A 645 6.92 -24.67 33.83
C VAL A 645 6.49 -25.97 34.46
N ALA A 646 6.50 -26.02 35.79
CA ALA A 646 5.91 -27.07 36.56
C ALA A 646 4.65 -26.53 37.25
N HIS A 647 3.52 -27.21 37.12
CA HIS A 647 2.27 -26.87 37.82
C HIS A 647 1.35 -28.06 37.92
N ASP A 648 0.72 -28.23 39.07
CA ASP A 648 -0.16 -29.36 39.39
C ASP A 648 -1.44 -29.43 38.52
N VAL A 649 -1.88 -28.30 37.96
CA VAL A 649 -2.97 -28.22 36.98
C VAL A 649 -2.64 -28.87 35.65
N MET A 650 -1.34 -28.98 35.32
CA MET A 650 -0.86 -29.59 34.08
C MET A 650 -0.67 -31.11 34.32
N ASP A 651 -1.48 -31.92 33.65
CA ASP A 651 -1.33 -33.41 33.70
C ASP A 651 -0.17 -33.83 32.77
N ASN A 652 1.08 -33.47 33.16
CA ASN A 652 2.29 -33.64 32.38
C ASN A 652 3.35 -34.55 33.02
N GLY A 653 3.05 -35.11 34.20
CA GLY A 653 4.00 -35.96 34.91
C GLY A 653 4.75 -35.28 36.06
N SER A 654 4.62 -33.95 36.22
CA SER A 654 5.05 -33.26 37.43
C SER A 654 4.28 -33.79 38.64
N GLN A 655 4.99 -34.18 39.69
CA GLN A 655 4.38 -34.74 40.93
C GLN A 655 4.42 -33.71 42.08
N GLY A 656 5.40 -32.85 42.11
CA GLY A 656 5.54 -31.83 43.14
C GLY A 656 6.84 -31.03 43.02
N TRP A 657 6.97 -30.11 43.93
CA TRP A 657 8.11 -29.19 43.97
C TRP A 657 8.44 -28.86 45.43
N GLY A 658 9.66 -28.40 45.66
CA GLY A 658 10.10 -27.97 47.00
C GLY A 658 11.46 -27.26 46.91
N ARG A 659 11.94 -26.80 48.06
CA ARG A 659 13.29 -26.28 48.19
C ARG A 659 14.19 -27.31 48.81
N VAL A 660 15.44 -27.34 48.40
CA VAL A 660 16.48 -28.20 48.96
C VAL A 660 16.78 -27.76 50.39
N ILE A 661 16.45 -28.63 51.35
CA ILE A 661 16.83 -28.48 52.74
C ILE A 661 18.22 -29.05 52.96
N ALA A 662 18.46 -30.25 52.41
CA ALA A 662 19.76 -30.89 52.51
C ALA A 662 20.04 -31.76 51.28
N LEU A 663 21.28 -31.75 50.85
CA LEU A 663 21.86 -32.65 49.86
C LEU A 663 23.13 -33.26 50.45
N THR A 664 23.09 -34.55 50.73
CA THR A 664 24.21 -35.27 51.37
C THR A 664 24.71 -36.39 50.45
N GLU A 665 26.02 -36.58 50.44
CA GLU A 665 26.62 -37.67 49.68
C GLU A 665 26.20 -39.04 50.22
N GLY A 666 25.93 -39.98 49.33
CA GLY A 666 25.57 -41.34 49.63
C GLY A 666 24.10 -41.51 50.00
N GLY A 667 23.67 -42.78 50.10
CA GLY A 667 22.32 -43.20 50.49
C GLY A 667 22.08 -44.68 50.38
N PRO A 668 20.91 -45.16 50.83
CA PRO A 668 20.52 -46.56 50.72
C PRO A 668 20.51 -47.05 49.26
N GLY A 669 20.84 -48.33 49.07
CA GLY A 669 20.79 -48.97 47.75
C GLY A 669 21.91 -48.53 46.77
N GLY A 670 22.95 -47.85 47.28
CA GLY A 670 24.08 -47.38 46.44
C GLY A 670 23.80 -46.05 45.76
N ALA A 671 22.85 -45.27 46.25
CA ALA A 671 22.60 -43.90 45.79
C ALA A 671 23.83 -43.01 45.96
N ALA A 672 24.09 -42.15 44.97
CA ALA A 672 25.17 -41.19 45.01
C ALA A 672 24.92 -40.03 45.98
N ALA A 673 23.66 -39.66 46.17
CA ALA A 673 23.26 -38.63 47.09
C ALA A 673 21.87 -38.86 47.69
N THR A 674 21.59 -38.24 48.85
CA THR A 674 20.29 -38.14 49.49
C THR A 674 19.84 -36.70 49.49
N LEU A 675 18.72 -36.44 48.84
CA LEU A 675 18.06 -35.11 48.74
C LEU A 675 16.91 -35.07 49.76
N VAL A 676 16.81 -34.00 50.53
CA VAL A 676 15.67 -33.68 51.38
C VAL A 676 15.09 -32.34 50.99
N LEU A 677 13.77 -32.34 50.77
CA LEU A 677 12.98 -31.16 50.41
C LEU A 677 12.17 -30.64 51.59
N ASP A 678 11.75 -29.36 51.50
CA ASP A 678 10.84 -28.75 52.48
C ASP A 678 9.37 -29.23 52.37
N GLU A 679 9.02 -29.83 51.24
CA GLU A 679 7.68 -30.32 50.95
C GLU A 679 7.63 -31.84 50.77
N THR A 680 6.52 -32.42 51.22
CA THR A 680 6.22 -33.86 51.04
C THR A 680 5.52 -34.09 49.74
N ILE A 681 6.05 -34.91 48.86
CA ILE A 681 5.58 -35.14 47.51
C ILE A 681 4.98 -36.58 47.40
N ASP A 682 3.85 -36.69 46.73
CA ASP A 682 3.19 -37.99 46.42
C ASP A 682 3.85 -38.60 45.16
N CYS A 683 4.49 -39.75 45.35
CA CYS A 683 5.23 -40.48 44.32
C CYS A 683 4.66 -41.89 44.19
N PRO A 684 3.61 -42.10 43.30
CA PRO A 684 3.04 -43.41 43.09
C PRO A 684 4.05 -44.49 42.72
N ALA A 685 3.90 -45.68 43.28
CA ALA A 685 4.82 -46.78 43.03
C ALA A 685 4.81 -47.23 41.53
N GLY A 686 5.95 -47.73 41.07
CA GLY A 686 6.08 -48.28 39.70
C GLY A 686 6.40 -47.27 38.58
N GLN A 687 6.70 -46.02 38.97
CA GLN A 687 7.18 -44.97 38.05
C GLN A 687 8.67 -44.70 38.31
N LEU A 688 9.34 -44.25 37.24
CA LEU A 688 10.69 -43.68 37.32
C LEU A 688 10.58 -42.19 37.54
N TYR A 689 11.32 -41.65 38.48
CA TYR A 689 11.31 -40.22 38.78
C TYR A 689 12.61 -39.55 38.42
N GLY A 690 12.50 -38.28 38.06
CA GLY A 690 13.58 -37.34 37.93
C GLY A 690 13.38 -36.13 38.83
N VAL A 691 14.44 -35.43 39.12
CA VAL A 691 14.41 -34.16 39.79
C VAL A 691 15.18 -33.12 38.93
N GLN A 692 14.47 -32.05 38.67
CA GLN A 692 15.05 -30.88 38.02
C GLN A 692 15.31 -29.79 39.07
N PHE A 693 16.56 -29.43 39.19
CA PHE A 693 16.99 -28.33 40.08
C PHE A 693 17.10 -27.04 39.27
N ARG A 694 16.78 -25.94 39.94
CA ARG A 694 17.14 -24.61 39.53
C ARG A 694 18.01 -23.99 40.60
N THR A 695 19.30 -23.78 40.28
CA THR A 695 20.27 -23.18 41.21
C THR A 695 19.98 -21.68 41.44
N SER A 696 20.53 -21.10 42.48
CA SER A 696 20.46 -19.68 42.76
C SER A 696 21.08 -18.81 41.62
N MET A 697 21.92 -19.40 40.80
CA MET A 697 22.50 -18.76 39.58
C MET A 697 21.60 -18.91 38.35
N GLY A 698 20.45 -19.60 38.47
CA GLY A 698 19.52 -19.86 37.38
C GLY A 698 19.87 -21.07 36.50
N GLU A 699 20.93 -21.82 36.87
CA GLU A 699 21.31 -23.02 36.12
C GLU A 699 20.31 -24.16 36.34
N LYS A 700 20.02 -24.92 35.30
CA LYS A 700 19.19 -26.11 35.32
C LYS A 700 20.05 -27.36 35.43
N LEU A 701 19.81 -28.18 36.44
CA LEU A 701 20.45 -29.48 36.64
C LEU A 701 19.40 -30.57 36.73
N LEU A 702 19.67 -31.73 36.16
CA LEU A 702 18.76 -32.89 36.15
C LEU A 702 19.47 -34.06 36.84
N ALA A 703 18.74 -34.78 37.67
CA ALA A 703 19.20 -36.03 38.24
C ALA A 703 18.04 -37.06 38.30
N TYR A 704 18.37 -38.32 38.27
CA TYR A 704 17.37 -39.37 38.49
C TYR A 704 17.19 -39.60 39.97
N ALA A 705 15.92 -39.76 40.39
CA ALA A 705 15.55 -39.83 41.78
C ALA A 705 14.73 -41.08 42.07
N THR A 706 15.01 -41.72 43.18
CA THR A 706 14.16 -42.79 43.75
C THR A 706 13.52 -42.28 45.05
N PRO A 707 12.21 -42.20 45.17
CA PRO A 707 11.56 -41.73 46.40
C PRO A 707 11.76 -42.74 47.50
N HIS A 708 11.93 -42.25 48.77
CA HIS A 708 12.04 -43.08 49.94
C HIS A 708 10.74 -43.86 50.21
N SER A 709 9.62 -43.26 49.98
CA SER A 709 8.29 -43.88 50.11
C SER A 709 7.28 -43.23 49.17
N VAL A 710 6.04 -43.77 49.07
CA VAL A 710 5.01 -43.24 48.19
C VAL A 710 4.66 -41.79 48.46
N ARG A 711 4.83 -41.35 49.73
CA ARG A 711 4.70 -39.94 50.12
C ARG A 711 5.95 -39.56 50.92
N THR A 712 6.76 -38.69 50.38
CA THR A 712 8.09 -38.45 50.97
C THR A 712 8.60 -37.05 50.63
N ASP A 713 9.45 -36.52 51.49
CA ASP A 713 10.30 -35.36 51.31
C ASP A 713 11.73 -35.77 50.94
N THR A 714 12.05 -37.07 50.99
CA THR A 714 13.38 -37.63 50.88
C THR A 714 13.50 -38.46 49.60
N PHE A 715 14.54 -38.18 48.80
CA PHE A 715 14.81 -38.81 47.52
C PHE A 715 16.26 -39.29 47.42
N TYR A 716 16.46 -40.45 46.85
CA TYR A 716 17.78 -41.01 46.58
C TYR A 716 18.20 -40.76 45.15
N LEU A 717 19.27 -40.02 44.93
CA LEU A 717 19.73 -39.61 43.62
C LEU A 717 20.75 -40.62 43.04
N ALA A 718 20.65 -40.93 41.76
CA ALA A 718 21.57 -41.80 41.06
C ALA A 718 22.94 -41.13 40.85
N GLU A 719 22.97 -39.80 40.81
CA GLU A 719 24.18 -38.95 40.63
C GLU A 719 24.14 -37.82 41.63
N LEU A 720 25.32 -37.31 42.05
CA LEU A 720 25.45 -36.12 42.88
C LEU A 720 25.64 -34.90 41.96
N PRO A 721 24.61 -34.08 41.73
CA PRO A 721 24.79 -32.91 40.91
C PRO A 721 25.65 -31.86 41.63
N SER A 722 26.59 -31.28 40.93
CA SER A 722 27.43 -30.20 41.46
C SER A 722 26.75 -28.84 41.36
N GLY A 723 26.98 -27.94 42.33
CA GLY A 723 26.48 -26.56 42.30
C GLY A 723 25.08 -26.35 42.91
N ILE A 724 24.49 -27.37 43.53
CA ILE A 724 23.24 -27.25 44.24
C ILE A 724 23.52 -26.82 45.69
N SER A 725 22.73 -25.88 46.17
CA SER A 725 22.80 -25.32 47.52
C SER A 725 21.45 -25.45 48.24
N ASN A 726 21.47 -25.40 49.55
CA ASN A 726 20.26 -25.32 50.35
C ASN A 726 19.46 -24.07 49.95
N GLY A 727 18.16 -24.22 49.74
CA GLY A 727 17.26 -23.17 49.27
C GLY A 727 17.03 -23.15 47.76
N ASP A 728 17.80 -23.90 46.97
CA ASP A 728 17.57 -24.06 45.54
C ASP A 728 16.22 -24.75 45.26
N ALA A 729 15.56 -24.39 44.18
CA ALA A 729 14.27 -24.99 43.80
C ALA A 729 14.50 -26.38 43.19
N ALA A 730 13.65 -27.32 43.53
CA ALA A 730 13.60 -28.66 42.95
C ALA A 730 12.18 -29.03 42.51
N VAL A 731 12.06 -29.60 41.33
CA VAL A 731 10.81 -30.15 40.79
C VAL A 731 10.98 -31.65 40.64
N ILE A 732 10.05 -32.41 41.23
CA ILE A 732 9.98 -33.85 41.11
C ILE A 732 8.90 -34.20 40.10
N GLY A 733 9.21 -35.07 39.16
CA GLY A 733 8.26 -35.53 38.13
C GLY A 733 8.58 -36.91 37.60
N LYS A 734 7.76 -37.41 36.71
CA LYS A 734 8.14 -38.58 35.88
C LYS A 734 9.43 -38.25 35.17
N ARG A 735 10.32 -39.22 35.12
CA ARG A 735 11.57 -39.11 34.40
C ARG A 735 11.38 -38.57 32.99
N ASP A 736 12.15 -37.54 32.61
CA ASP A 736 12.12 -36.83 31.33
C ASP A 736 10.79 -36.08 31.05
N ALA A 737 9.95 -35.87 32.07
CA ALA A 737 8.71 -35.09 32.00
C ALA A 737 8.42 -34.31 33.31
N GLU A 738 9.46 -33.85 33.98
CA GLU A 738 9.38 -33.10 35.24
C GLU A 738 8.71 -31.74 35.04
N THR A 739 8.92 -31.13 33.91
CA THR A 739 8.40 -29.79 33.53
C THR A 739 7.83 -29.83 32.12
N VAL A 740 7.04 -28.84 31.76
CA VAL A 740 6.59 -28.58 30.38
C VAL A 740 7.36 -27.41 29.81
N LYS A 741 7.90 -27.60 28.62
CA LYS A 741 8.51 -26.52 27.85
C LYS A 741 7.45 -25.66 27.18
N LEU A 742 7.48 -24.36 27.46
CA LEU A 742 6.53 -23.39 26.91
C LEU A 742 7.30 -22.27 26.20
N LEU A 743 6.83 -21.91 25.01
CA LEU A 743 7.31 -20.76 24.25
C LEU A 743 6.60 -19.50 24.70
N VAL A 744 7.33 -18.49 25.14
CA VAL A 744 6.78 -17.20 25.58
C VAL A 744 6.28 -16.39 24.38
N THR A 745 5.00 -16.12 24.36
CA THR A 745 4.32 -15.32 23.31
C THR A 745 4.16 -13.86 23.68
N GLY A 746 4.23 -13.54 24.98
CA GLY A 746 4.12 -12.18 25.45
C GLY A 746 4.47 -12.03 26.92
N VAL A 747 5.10 -10.91 27.26
CA VAL A 747 5.40 -10.49 28.62
C VAL A 747 4.79 -9.10 28.85
N ARG A 748 4.08 -8.91 29.94
CA ARG A 748 3.48 -7.62 30.34
C ARG A 748 3.99 -7.24 31.71
N ALA A 749 4.48 -6.01 31.83
CA ALA A 749 4.84 -5.48 33.14
C ALA A 749 3.58 -5.39 34.04
N ALA A 750 3.71 -5.82 35.28
CA ALA A 750 2.71 -5.69 36.33
C ALA A 750 3.22 -4.74 37.43
N GLN A 751 2.44 -4.57 38.50
CA GLN A 751 2.85 -3.79 39.67
C GLN A 751 3.95 -4.52 40.44
N ASP A 752 4.70 -3.79 41.25
CA ASP A 752 5.71 -4.31 42.19
C ASP A 752 6.83 -5.14 41.54
N LEU A 753 7.30 -4.69 40.33
CA LEU A 753 8.30 -5.41 39.53
C LEU A 753 7.85 -6.80 39.06
N GLY A 754 6.60 -7.13 39.21
CA GLY A 754 6.04 -8.38 38.67
C GLY A 754 5.80 -8.30 37.16
N CYS A 755 5.60 -9.45 36.54
CA CYS A 755 5.20 -9.53 35.16
C CYS A 755 4.16 -10.62 34.92
N GLY A 756 3.26 -10.37 33.94
CA GLY A 756 2.36 -11.37 33.42
C GLY A 756 2.97 -12.01 32.17
N ILE A 757 3.09 -13.34 32.18
CA ILE A 757 3.65 -14.13 31.09
C ILE A 757 2.51 -14.88 30.39
N SER A 758 2.51 -14.83 29.05
CA SER A 758 1.64 -15.65 28.20
C SER A 758 2.51 -16.53 27.32
N CYS A 759 2.20 -17.82 27.24
CA CYS A 759 3.01 -18.78 26.52
C CYS A 759 2.14 -19.88 25.87
N VAL A 760 2.76 -20.65 24.98
CA VAL A 760 2.17 -21.81 24.30
C VAL A 760 3.11 -23.00 24.44
N ALA A 761 2.57 -24.24 24.37
CA ALA A 761 3.36 -25.47 24.51
C ALA A 761 4.20 -25.74 23.25
#